data_746e86d630d9a51efbd71bd3e915b016
#
_entry.id   746e86d630d9a51efbd71bd3e915b016
#
_cell.length_a   1.000
_cell.length_b   1.000
_cell.length_c   1.000
_cell.angle_alpha   90.00
_cell.angle_beta   90.00
_cell.angle_gamma   90.00
#
_symmetry.space_group_name_H-M   'P 1'
#
loop_
_entity.id
_entity.type
_entity.pdbx_description
1 polymer ?
#
loop_
_entity_poly.entity_id
_entity_poly.type
_entity_poly.pdbx_seq_one_letter_code
_entity_poly.pdbx_strand_id
1 'polypeptide(L)'
;MGIRLIKGRKHQVIKRDGRLEEFNWEKLYRVLLWAVTHKTGIREEGADPFIREILEGVNLRIYDKIPIQRLFDEVIDVTANLISELYPVYDKIARNLYVQKIYKESWRIKRDRYPHYREVLKKGVESGIYRREIVEQFSEEEIEFLNSILKPERDFLFTFGGLNLFMQKYAARLPDGTLFELPQHTYLRVAIQLHHRDQNRLEKIKEKYDILSLHQVAIATPFMLNSLKETFNPTSCVLIQVDDDSESIMETARSMAIYSKHGSGLGVDISRIRAVGSKIGKEGVSSGVVPFVKIFEATINAFNQLSKRPGSCAIYYPFWHYEAPRITMLKDAGGNDDERARKLKYAVKWHRLFTDALLKDKEIYLFDPKETPKLLETYGREFEKWYHHYARKKGIRKKKIKARELAFLIAKVRSETGNLYWFSVDNANQFRMSRDFINQGNLCCAEVMLPTKPLRLESSRLEKRGDRLEEVREYSGEIGICNLTSINLLQWERMGPAEKERFAYNLLLGMDNAIEFGDYPVKAGERFNKLHRAIGIGITNYHNWMASHQIKLSEPEALQATHQIMEDVYYYLVKGAIQLAKERGRYAYFEGSRWEEGVFHWELYEDHFSKVEKRLGVKLNYPIRHDWEELRRELKKYGTRFEFLTSIPPGATSSLVLNFTEGIEPIREFKIVKEGTYNIPFLAPNLAQNRPYYEKAWEIPTEQLLYLAAVRQKFLDQSQSLNLYEKNPESAFSIIKTIILAEELGIKSLYYLNTLKKGEIEEECEGCTI
;
A
#
# COMPACT_ATOMS: atom_id res chain seq x y z
N MET A 1 -48.57 -0.47 -14.76
CA MET A 1 -48.90 0.78 -15.46
C MET A 1 -47.71 1.39 -16.22
N GLY A 2 -46.45 1.14 -15.80
CA GLY A 2 -45.23 1.71 -16.41
C GLY A 2 -44.84 1.24 -17.82
N ILE A 3 -45.26 0.05 -18.24
CA ILE A 3 -44.89 -0.54 -19.55
C ILE A 3 -45.61 0.11 -20.74
N ARG A 4 -46.70 0.84 -20.53
CA ARG A 4 -47.49 1.46 -21.64
C ARG A 4 -46.79 2.66 -22.33
N LEU A 5 -45.74 3.22 -21.75
CA LEU A 5 -45.05 4.40 -22.28
C LEU A 5 -43.85 4.09 -23.20
N ILE A 6 -43.40 2.83 -23.26
CA ILE A 6 -42.27 2.43 -24.13
C ILE A 6 -42.78 1.57 -25.29
N LYS A 7 -43.78 2.06 -26.05
CA LYS A 7 -44.14 1.52 -27.38
C LYS A 7 -43.14 2.05 -28.41
N GLY A 8 -41.87 1.61 -28.30
CA GLY A 8 -40.85 1.80 -29.30
C GLY A 8 -40.80 0.64 -30.29
N ARG A 9 -40.02 0.79 -31.34
CA ARG A 9 -39.78 -0.19 -32.41
C ARG A 9 -39.59 -1.60 -31.85
N LYS A 10 -40.11 -2.63 -32.54
CA LYS A 10 -39.80 -4.03 -32.25
C LYS A 10 -38.35 -4.28 -32.58
N HIS A 11 -37.54 -4.51 -31.53
CA HIS A 11 -36.12 -4.87 -31.65
C HIS A 11 -35.98 -6.38 -31.48
N GLN A 12 -35.04 -6.97 -32.22
CA GLN A 12 -34.57 -8.33 -32.00
C GLN A 12 -33.28 -8.28 -31.17
N VAL A 13 -33.00 -9.32 -30.42
CA VAL A 13 -31.76 -9.51 -29.68
C VAL A 13 -31.10 -10.81 -30.10
N ILE A 14 -29.76 -10.80 -30.16
CA ILE A 14 -28.95 -11.99 -30.39
C ILE A 14 -28.70 -12.64 -29.04
N LYS A 15 -29.17 -13.86 -28.85
CA LYS A 15 -28.91 -14.64 -27.61
C LYS A 15 -27.46 -15.15 -27.58
N ARG A 16 -27.03 -15.65 -26.42
CA ARG A 16 -25.66 -16.21 -26.24
C ARG A 16 -25.38 -17.41 -27.16
N ASP A 17 -26.39 -18.13 -27.61
CA ASP A 17 -26.30 -19.26 -28.53
C ASP A 17 -26.46 -18.84 -30.02
N GLY A 18 -26.45 -17.54 -30.30
CA GLY A 18 -26.56 -16.97 -31.64
C GLY A 18 -27.99 -16.83 -32.17
N ARG A 19 -29.03 -17.36 -31.50
CA ARG A 19 -30.40 -17.26 -31.94
C ARG A 19 -30.94 -15.84 -31.83
N LEU A 20 -31.79 -15.44 -32.79
CA LEU A 20 -32.55 -14.20 -32.71
C LEU A 20 -33.85 -14.42 -31.93
N GLU A 21 -34.18 -13.51 -31.02
CA GLU A 21 -35.41 -13.50 -30.23
C GLU A 21 -35.97 -12.08 -30.19
N GLU A 22 -37.29 -11.91 -30.23
CA GLU A 22 -37.92 -10.61 -30.03
C GLU A 22 -37.59 -10.09 -28.63
N PHE A 23 -37.17 -8.83 -28.52
CA PHE A 23 -36.82 -8.22 -27.25
C PHE A 23 -38.07 -8.04 -26.38
N ASN A 24 -37.99 -8.53 -25.15
CA ASN A 24 -39.11 -8.51 -24.21
C ASN A 24 -38.86 -7.52 -23.07
N TRP A 25 -39.49 -6.36 -23.13
CA TRP A 25 -39.40 -5.30 -22.11
C TRP A 25 -39.90 -5.77 -20.74
N GLU A 26 -40.87 -6.67 -20.67
CA GLU A 26 -41.37 -7.21 -19.41
C GLU A 26 -40.31 -8.05 -18.68
N LYS A 27 -39.51 -8.83 -19.43
CA LYS A 27 -38.37 -9.55 -18.86
C LYS A 27 -37.32 -8.58 -18.27
N LEU A 28 -37.03 -7.49 -18.97
CA LEU A 28 -36.11 -6.47 -18.48
C LEU A 28 -36.70 -5.76 -17.25
N TYR A 29 -37.97 -5.40 -17.28
CA TYR A 29 -38.65 -4.80 -16.11
C TYR A 29 -38.52 -5.67 -14.86
N ARG A 30 -38.78 -6.98 -14.96
CA ARG A 30 -38.61 -7.91 -13.79
C ARG A 30 -37.18 -7.97 -13.28
N VAL A 31 -36.19 -7.88 -14.17
CA VAL A 31 -34.78 -7.81 -13.75
C VAL A 31 -34.50 -6.52 -13.02
N LEU A 32 -35.00 -5.40 -13.53
CA LEU A 32 -34.82 -4.09 -12.87
C LEU A 32 -35.60 -4.01 -11.56
N LEU A 33 -36.82 -4.54 -11.48
CA LEU A 33 -37.62 -4.58 -10.25
C LEU A 33 -36.82 -5.30 -9.13
N TRP A 34 -36.27 -6.47 -9.46
CA TRP A 34 -35.41 -7.14 -8.49
C TRP A 34 -34.17 -6.30 -8.14
N ALA A 35 -33.47 -5.71 -9.11
CA ALA A 35 -32.28 -4.93 -8.85
C ALA A 35 -32.56 -3.68 -8.00
N VAL A 36 -33.71 -3.05 -8.20
CA VAL A 36 -34.17 -1.86 -7.45
C VAL A 36 -34.60 -2.22 -6.02
N THR A 37 -35.21 -3.37 -5.81
CA THR A 37 -35.76 -3.75 -4.48
C THR A 37 -34.77 -4.54 -3.61
N HIS A 38 -33.83 -5.29 -4.22
CA HIS A 38 -32.93 -6.17 -3.48
C HIS A 38 -31.87 -5.38 -2.70
N LYS A 39 -31.95 -5.42 -1.37
CA LYS A 39 -30.98 -4.77 -0.44
C LYS A 39 -30.70 -3.28 -0.70
N THR A 40 -31.58 -2.56 -1.37
CA THR A 40 -31.46 -1.12 -1.61
C THR A 40 -32.15 -0.28 -0.54
N GLY A 41 -33.17 -0.82 0.09
CA GLY A 41 -34.10 -0.12 0.97
C GLY A 41 -35.37 0.37 0.26
N ILE A 42 -35.48 0.18 -1.07
CA ILE A 42 -36.68 0.56 -1.84
C ILE A 42 -37.66 -0.64 -1.81
N ARG A 43 -38.91 -0.35 -1.47
CA ARG A 43 -40.00 -1.34 -1.56
C ARG A 43 -40.57 -1.40 -2.97
N GLU A 44 -41.30 -2.47 -3.33
CA GLU A 44 -41.81 -2.70 -4.65
C GLU A 44 -42.74 -1.57 -5.11
N GLU A 45 -43.57 -1.03 -4.19
CA GLU A 45 -44.47 0.07 -4.48
C GLU A 45 -43.74 1.38 -4.86
N GLY A 46 -42.51 1.56 -4.42
CA GLY A 46 -41.66 2.72 -4.71
C GLY A 46 -40.64 2.50 -5.84
N ALA A 47 -40.64 1.35 -6.51
CA ALA A 47 -39.60 1.01 -7.48
C ALA A 47 -39.81 1.66 -8.87
N ASP A 48 -41.06 1.92 -9.26
CA ASP A 48 -41.40 2.41 -10.60
C ASP A 48 -40.66 3.63 -11.11
N PRO A 49 -40.42 4.70 -10.31
CA PRO A 49 -39.69 5.88 -10.79
C PRO A 49 -38.25 5.52 -11.21
N PHE A 50 -37.52 4.73 -10.41
CA PHE A 50 -36.17 4.31 -10.69
C PHE A 50 -36.08 3.40 -11.93
N ILE A 51 -37.04 2.47 -12.06
CA ILE A 51 -37.11 1.57 -13.23
C ILE A 51 -37.37 2.36 -14.50
N ARG A 52 -38.27 3.34 -14.45
CA ARG A 52 -38.62 4.19 -15.60
C ARG A 52 -37.41 4.97 -16.09
N GLU A 53 -36.70 5.63 -15.20
CA GLU A 53 -35.51 6.43 -15.53
C GLU A 53 -34.44 5.57 -16.22
N ILE A 54 -34.18 4.35 -15.69
CA ILE A 54 -33.24 3.40 -16.31
C ILE A 54 -33.77 2.96 -17.71
N LEU A 55 -35.04 2.63 -17.82
CA LEU A 55 -35.63 2.17 -19.10
C LEU A 55 -35.59 3.26 -20.16
N GLU A 56 -35.83 4.52 -19.81
CA GLU A 56 -35.71 5.66 -20.71
C GLU A 56 -34.29 5.81 -21.24
N GLY A 57 -33.29 5.73 -20.39
CA GLY A 57 -31.88 5.76 -20.79
C GLY A 57 -31.48 4.58 -21.69
N VAL A 58 -31.94 3.38 -21.36
CA VAL A 58 -31.70 2.17 -22.18
C VAL A 58 -32.38 2.27 -23.54
N ASN A 59 -33.61 2.78 -23.62
CA ASN A 59 -34.34 2.94 -24.87
C ASN A 59 -33.60 3.86 -25.87
N LEU A 60 -32.83 4.82 -25.40
CA LEU A 60 -32.00 5.67 -26.26
C LEU A 60 -30.77 4.96 -26.83
N ARG A 61 -30.34 3.85 -26.24
CA ARG A 61 -29.12 3.12 -26.61
C ARG A 61 -29.36 1.77 -27.29
N ILE A 62 -30.60 1.26 -27.26
CA ILE A 62 -30.96 -0.03 -27.86
C ILE A 62 -31.06 0.08 -29.40
N TYR A 63 -30.53 -0.92 -30.11
CA TYR A 63 -30.61 -1.06 -31.56
C TYR A 63 -31.02 -2.49 -31.93
N ASP A 64 -31.51 -2.67 -33.19
CA ASP A 64 -31.95 -3.98 -33.66
C ASP A 64 -30.80 -4.97 -33.76
N LYS A 65 -31.03 -6.21 -33.32
CA LYS A 65 -30.06 -7.31 -33.24
C LYS A 65 -28.89 -7.04 -32.27
N ILE A 66 -29.13 -6.25 -31.22
CA ILE A 66 -28.15 -6.06 -30.17
C ILE A 66 -27.85 -7.40 -29.47
N PRO A 67 -26.55 -7.79 -29.25
CA PRO A 67 -26.24 -8.94 -28.43
C PRO A 67 -26.74 -8.78 -26.99
N ILE A 68 -27.33 -9.83 -26.42
CA ILE A 68 -27.95 -9.77 -25.08
C ILE A 68 -26.91 -9.38 -23.96
N GLN A 69 -25.65 -9.74 -24.15
CA GLN A 69 -24.57 -9.31 -23.23
C GLN A 69 -24.38 -7.80 -23.33
N ARG A 70 -24.28 -7.27 -24.58
CA ARG A 70 -24.10 -5.84 -24.79
C ARG A 70 -25.30 -5.03 -24.27
N LEU A 71 -26.51 -5.53 -24.50
CA LEU A 71 -27.72 -4.91 -23.94
C LEU A 71 -27.62 -4.82 -22.40
N PHE A 72 -27.16 -5.89 -21.75
CA PHE A 72 -27.06 -5.91 -20.30
C PHE A 72 -25.95 -4.95 -19.78
N ASP A 73 -24.87 -4.80 -20.54
CA ASP A 73 -23.84 -3.79 -20.28
C ASP A 73 -24.39 -2.38 -20.40
N GLU A 74 -25.21 -2.09 -21.40
CA GLU A 74 -25.87 -0.79 -21.54
C GLU A 74 -26.83 -0.49 -20.37
N VAL A 75 -27.55 -1.51 -19.88
CA VAL A 75 -28.42 -1.35 -18.68
C VAL A 75 -27.59 -1.00 -17.46
N ILE A 76 -26.43 -1.65 -17.25
CA ILE A 76 -25.53 -1.35 -16.15
C ILE A 76 -24.94 0.05 -16.30
N ASP A 77 -24.46 0.40 -17.49
CA ASP A 77 -23.83 1.69 -17.75
C ASP A 77 -24.82 2.86 -17.58
N VAL A 78 -26.03 2.73 -18.09
CA VAL A 78 -27.10 3.72 -17.86
C VAL A 78 -27.36 3.90 -16.36
N THR A 79 -27.49 2.78 -15.63
CA THR A 79 -27.73 2.82 -14.18
C THR A 79 -26.55 3.45 -13.43
N ALA A 80 -25.31 3.15 -13.81
CA ALA A 80 -24.12 3.71 -13.21
C ALA A 80 -23.99 5.23 -13.43
N ASN A 81 -24.37 5.71 -14.62
CA ASN A 81 -24.36 7.15 -14.93
C ASN A 81 -25.39 7.96 -14.11
N LEU A 82 -26.40 7.31 -13.54
CA LEU A 82 -27.37 7.93 -12.63
C LEU A 82 -26.85 8.07 -11.20
N ILE A 83 -25.72 7.46 -10.85
CA ILE A 83 -25.12 7.58 -9.52
C ILE A 83 -24.69 9.02 -9.28
N SER A 84 -25.26 9.62 -8.26
CA SER A 84 -24.95 11.00 -7.85
C SER A 84 -25.02 11.16 -6.34
N GLU A 85 -24.52 12.28 -5.83
CA GLU A 85 -24.62 12.63 -4.42
C GLU A 85 -26.08 12.72 -3.93
N LEU A 86 -27.01 13.09 -4.81
CA LEU A 86 -28.44 13.17 -4.51
C LEU A 86 -29.13 11.79 -4.59
N TYR A 87 -28.67 10.92 -5.46
CA TYR A 87 -29.25 9.60 -5.70
C TYR A 87 -28.21 8.47 -5.58
N PRO A 88 -27.61 8.29 -4.39
CA PRO A 88 -26.57 7.26 -4.17
C PRO A 88 -27.13 5.83 -4.27
N VAL A 89 -28.44 5.66 -4.22
CA VAL A 89 -29.12 4.36 -4.33
C VAL A 89 -28.88 3.67 -5.68
N TYR A 90 -28.60 4.43 -6.74
CA TYR A 90 -28.28 3.86 -8.04
C TYR A 90 -26.99 3.02 -8.02
N ASP A 91 -26.05 3.30 -7.10
CA ASP A 91 -24.89 2.43 -6.91
C ASP A 91 -25.30 1.01 -6.50
N LYS A 92 -26.22 0.89 -5.54
CA LYS A 92 -26.75 -0.42 -5.11
C LYS A 92 -27.52 -1.14 -6.23
N ILE A 93 -28.26 -0.39 -7.06
CA ILE A 93 -28.99 -0.94 -8.19
C ILE A 93 -28.01 -1.45 -9.26
N ALA A 94 -27.01 -0.65 -9.64
CA ALA A 94 -25.97 -1.03 -10.59
C ALA A 94 -25.17 -2.24 -10.09
N ARG A 95 -24.80 -2.28 -8.81
CA ARG A 95 -24.17 -3.42 -8.16
C ARG A 95 -25.01 -4.70 -8.29
N ASN A 96 -26.31 -4.62 -8.02
CA ASN A 96 -27.21 -5.77 -8.09
C ASN A 96 -27.28 -6.31 -9.53
N LEU A 97 -27.35 -5.44 -10.53
CA LEU A 97 -27.28 -5.81 -11.93
C LEU A 97 -25.92 -6.47 -12.26
N TYR A 98 -24.83 -5.91 -11.76
CA TYR A 98 -23.49 -6.44 -12.02
C TYR A 98 -23.26 -7.80 -11.35
N VAL A 99 -23.75 -8.02 -10.11
CA VAL A 99 -23.75 -9.35 -9.46
C VAL A 99 -24.45 -10.37 -10.33
N GLN A 100 -25.62 -10.02 -10.88
CA GLN A 100 -26.34 -10.93 -11.77
C GLN A 100 -25.58 -11.23 -13.07
N LYS A 101 -24.84 -10.23 -13.61
CA LYS A 101 -23.99 -10.41 -14.78
C LYS A 101 -22.87 -11.41 -14.49
N ILE A 102 -22.06 -11.17 -13.46
CA ILE A 102 -20.91 -12.02 -13.16
C ILE A 102 -21.30 -13.46 -12.83
N TYR A 103 -22.41 -13.67 -12.13
CA TYR A 103 -22.92 -15.01 -11.82
C TYR A 103 -23.33 -15.78 -13.11
N LYS A 104 -23.95 -15.11 -14.06
CA LYS A 104 -24.33 -15.71 -15.34
C LYS A 104 -23.14 -15.96 -16.26
N GLU A 105 -22.15 -15.09 -16.25
CA GLU A 105 -20.97 -15.19 -17.11
C GLU A 105 -20.01 -16.27 -16.64
N SER A 106 -19.81 -16.41 -15.32
CA SER A 106 -18.86 -17.38 -14.75
C SER A 106 -19.41 -18.81 -14.79
N TRP A 107 -20.60 -19.03 -14.23
CA TRP A 107 -21.12 -20.38 -13.98
C TRP A 107 -22.52 -20.63 -14.57
N ARG A 108 -23.07 -19.71 -15.35
CA ARG A 108 -24.43 -19.75 -15.89
C ARG A 108 -25.52 -19.95 -14.85
N ILE A 109 -25.26 -19.57 -13.61
CA ILE A 109 -26.16 -19.74 -12.46
C ILE A 109 -27.20 -18.63 -12.37
N LYS A 110 -28.34 -18.97 -11.79
CA LYS A 110 -29.37 -18.03 -11.40
C LYS A 110 -29.04 -17.49 -9.98
N ARG A 111 -29.63 -16.35 -9.63
CA ARG A 111 -29.39 -15.43 -8.52
C ARG A 111 -29.02 -16.02 -7.15
N ASP A 112 -29.35 -17.28 -6.86
CA ASP A 112 -29.36 -17.81 -5.50
C ASP A 112 -28.46 -19.04 -5.30
N ARG A 113 -27.65 -19.41 -6.28
CA ARG A 113 -26.76 -20.57 -6.18
C ARG A 113 -25.31 -20.20 -6.50
N TYR A 114 -24.49 -20.19 -5.48
CA TYR A 114 -23.04 -20.18 -5.67
C TYR A 114 -22.59 -21.54 -6.17
N PRO A 115 -21.59 -21.64 -7.07
CA PRO A 115 -21.04 -22.94 -7.46
C PRO A 115 -20.42 -23.60 -6.24
N HIS A 116 -20.55 -24.93 -6.17
CA HIS A 116 -19.94 -25.69 -5.07
C HIS A 116 -18.42 -25.52 -5.09
N TYR A 117 -17.80 -25.27 -3.95
CA TYR A 117 -16.39 -24.92 -3.91
C TYR A 117 -15.46 -26.03 -4.47
N ARG A 118 -15.85 -27.29 -4.35
CA ARG A 118 -15.19 -28.42 -5.01
C ARG A 118 -15.04 -28.22 -6.52
N GLU A 119 -16.09 -27.75 -7.19
CA GLU A 119 -16.05 -27.53 -8.65
C GLU A 119 -15.07 -26.40 -8.99
N VAL A 120 -14.99 -25.35 -8.14
CA VAL A 120 -14.05 -24.26 -8.32
C VAL A 120 -12.62 -24.72 -8.11
N LEU A 121 -12.34 -25.49 -7.06
CA LEU A 121 -11.02 -26.08 -6.80
C LEU A 121 -10.59 -27.00 -7.95
N LYS A 122 -11.48 -27.93 -8.37
CA LYS A 122 -11.22 -28.84 -9.49
C LYS A 122 -10.87 -28.08 -10.76
N LYS A 123 -11.68 -27.09 -11.13
CA LYS A 123 -11.46 -26.27 -12.33
C LYS A 123 -10.15 -25.46 -12.23
N GLY A 124 -9.83 -24.92 -11.07
CA GLY A 124 -8.57 -24.21 -10.83
C GLY A 124 -7.34 -25.09 -10.98
N VAL A 125 -7.38 -26.32 -10.47
CA VAL A 125 -6.29 -27.31 -10.59
C VAL A 125 -6.16 -27.83 -12.03
N GLU A 126 -7.25 -28.21 -12.67
CA GLU A 126 -7.27 -28.72 -14.04
C GLU A 126 -6.76 -27.69 -15.07
N SER A 127 -6.99 -26.41 -14.82
CA SER A 127 -6.51 -25.31 -15.67
C SER A 127 -5.08 -24.85 -15.33
N GLY A 128 -4.42 -25.47 -14.35
CA GLY A 128 -3.07 -25.12 -13.90
C GLY A 128 -2.97 -23.78 -13.16
N ILE A 129 -4.09 -23.21 -12.71
CA ILE A 129 -4.12 -21.92 -11.98
C ILE A 129 -3.84 -22.14 -10.49
N TYR A 130 -4.43 -23.21 -9.90
CA TYR A 130 -4.25 -23.53 -8.51
C TYR A 130 -3.19 -24.61 -8.29
N ARG A 131 -2.40 -24.43 -7.26
CA ARG A 131 -1.42 -25.43 -6.79
C ARG A 131 -2.12 -26.72 -6.36
N ARG A 132 -1.91 -27.78 -7.15
CA ARG A 132 -2.48 -29.09 -6.90
C ARG A 132 -2.10 -29.61 -5.51
N GLU A 133 -0.82 -29.48 -5.14
CA GLU A 133 -0.27 -29.97 -3.89
C GLU A 133 -0.87 -29.32 -2.62
N ILE A 134 -1.48 -28.13 -2.74
CA ILE A 134 -2.20 -27.51 -1.63
C ILE A 134 -3.64 -27.99 -1.60
N VAL A 135 -4.29 -28.06 -2.75
CA VAL A 135 -5.71 -28.46 -2.86
C VAL A 135 -5.91 -29.92 -2.44
N GLU A 136 -5.00 -30.81 -2.82
CA GLU A 136 -5.05 -32.25 -2.50
C GLU A 136 -4.76 -32.57 -1.02
N GLN A 137 -4.37 -31.60 -0.21
CA GLN A 137 -4.23 -31.78 1.25
C GLN A 137 -5.57 -31.80 1.99
N PHE A 138 -6.65 -31.37 1.34
CA PHE A 138 -7.97 -31.29 1.96
C PHE A 138 -8.79 -32.55 1.66
N SER A 139 -9.35 -33.17 2.71
CA SER A 139 -10.30 -34.28 2.56
C SER A 139 -11.63 -33.80 1.98
N GLU A 140 -12.45 -34.74 1.55
CA GLU A 140 -13.79 -34.43 1.05
C GLU A 140 -14.66 -33.72 2.13
N GLU A 141 -14.57 -34.15 3.39
CA GLU A 141 -15.28 -33.54 4.51
C GLU A 141 -14.80 -32.11 4.77
N GLU A 142 -13.50 -31.85 4.65
CA GLU A 142 -12.92 -30.52 4.76
C GLU A 142 -13.38 -29.60 3.62
N ILE A 143 -13.46 -30.13 2.40
CA ILE A 143 -13.99 -29.37 1.24
C ILE A 143 -15.49 -29.03 1.45
N GLU A 144 -16.28 -29.96 1.99
CA GLU A 144 -17.67 -29.68 2.35
C GLU A 144 -17.78 -28.60 3.43
N PHE A 145 -16.89 -28.63 4.45
CA PHE A 145 -16.82 -27.56 5.45
C PHE A 145 -16.47 -26.21 4.76
N LEU A 146 -15.46 -26.17 3.91
CA LEU A 146 -15.07 -24.95 3.18
C LEU A 146 -16.21 -24.41 2.32
N ASN A 147 -17.00 -25.30 1.70
CA ASN A 147 -18.18 -24.88 0.97
C ASN A 147 -19.27 -24.32 1.88
N SER A 148 -19.47 -24.88 3.08
CA SER A 148 -20.50 -24.45 4.03
C SER A 148 -20.27 -23.06 4.62
N ILE A 149 -19.01 -22.62 4.70
CA ILE A 149 -18.68 -21.29 5.25
C ILE A 149 -18.81 -20.17 4.22
N LEU A 150 -18.95 -20.46 2.91
CA LEU A 150 -19.16 -19.45 1.89
C LEU A 150 -20.47 -18.67 2.13
N LYS A 151 -20.40 -17.36 1.99
CA LYS A 151 -21.49 -16.41 2.24
C LYS A 151 -21.76 -15.51 1.02
N PRO A 152 -22.48 -16.00 0.01
CA PRO A 152 -22.75 -15.25 -1.22
C PRO A 152 -23.41 -13.89 -0.99
N GLU A 153 -24.18 -13.76 0.09
CA GLU A 153 -24.81 -12.49 0.47
C GLU A 153 -23.83 -11.36 0.79
N ARG A 154 -22.54 -11.68 1.02
CA ARG A 154 -21.47 -10.71 1.24
C ARG A 154 -21.01 -10.04 -0.07
N ASP A 155 -21.34 -10.59 -1.23
CA ASP A 155 -21.09 -9.91 -2.52
C ASP A 155 -21.88 -8.59 -2.64
N PHE A 156 -22.92 -8.43 -1.84
CA PHE A 156 -23.71 -7.21 -1.75
C PHE A 156 -23.16 -6.18 -0.72
N LEU A 157 -22.02 -6.43 -0.11
CA LEU A 157 -21.31 -5.44 0.72
C LEU A 157 -20.52 -4.44 -0.14
N PHE A 158 -20.15 -4.83 -1.36
CA PHE A 158 -19.46 -3.95 -2.29
C PHE A 158 -20.36 -2.82 -2.80
N THR A 159 -19.76 -1.73 -3.25
CA THR A 159 -20.35 -0.81 -4.23
C THR A 159 -20.27 -1.40 -5.64
N PHE A 160 -20.97 -0.83 -6.60
CA PHE A 160 -20.85 -1.25 -8.01
C PHE A 160 -19.38 -1.10 -8.48
N GLY A 161 -18.80 0.08 -8.27
CA GLY A 161 -17.43 0.34 -8.67
C GLY A 161 -16.43 -0.58 -8.00
N GLY A 162 -16.59 -0.78 -6.68
CA GLY A 162 -15.74 -1.68 -5.90
C GLY A 162 -15.79 -3.12 -6.41
N LEU A 163 -16.98 -3.64 -6.64
CA LEU A 163 -17.16 -5.00 -7.17
C LEU A 163 -16.57 -5.14 -8.58
N ASN A 164 -16.78 -4.14 -9.44
CA ASN A 164 -16.21 -4.15 -10.79
C ASN A 164 -14.67 -4.21 -10.76
N LEU A 165 -14.03 -3.36 -9.96
CA LEU A 165 -12.57 -3.36 -9.77
C LEU A 165 -12.08 -4.68 -9.18
N PHE A 166 -12.79 -5.24 -8.19
CA PHE A 166 -12.45 -6.54 -7.60
C PHE A 166 -12.42 -7.65 -8.65
N MET A 167 -13.47 -7.75 -9.46
CA MET A 167 -13.60 -8.78 -10.50
C MET A 167 -12.60 -8.62 -11.64
N GLN A 168 -12.21 -7.38 -11.96
CA GLN A 168 -11.19 -7.12 -12.98
C GLN A 168 -9.78 -7.45 -12.46
N LYS A 169 -9.48 -7.12 -11.20
CA LYS A 169 -8.13 -7.16 -10.65
C LYS A 169 -7.80 -8.46 -9.92
N TYR A 170 -8.71 -9.00 -9.11
CA TYR A 170 -8.42 -10.07 -8.15
C TYR A 170 -8.99 -11.43 -8.48
N ALA A 171 -10.18 -11.48 -9.08
CA ALA A 171 -10.81 -12.75 -9.43
C ALA A 171 -10.00 -13.48 -10.52
N ALA A 172 -9.71 -14.76 -10.29
CA ALA A 172 -8.99 -15.55 -11.26
C ALA A 172 -9.83 -15.89 -12.49
N ARG A 173 -9.15 -15.94 -13.64
CA ARG A 173 -9.71 -16.27 -14.93
C ARG A 173 -8.97 -17.45 -15.54
N LEU A 174 -9.69 -18.21 -16.33
CA LEU A 174 -9.09 -19.27 -17.16
C LEU A 174 -8.14 -18.67 -18.22
N PRO A 175 -7.27 -19.47 -18.83
CA PRO A 175 -6.36 -18.98 -19.89
C PRO A 175 -7.04 -18.35 -21.09
N ASP A 176 -8.30 -18.72 -21.36
CA ASP A 176 -9.16 -18.13 -22.41
C ASP A 176 -9.84 -16.80 -21.98
N GLY A 177 -9.54 -16.31 -20.78
CA GLY A 177 -10.14 -15.11 -20.20
C GLY A 177 -11.47 -15.34 -19.48
N THR A 178 -12.04 -16.55 -19.53
CA THR A 178 -13.31 -16.87 -18.85
C THR A 178 -13.19 -16.72 -17.34
N LEU A 179 -14.11 -15.98 -16.74
CA LEU A 179 -14.20 -15.81 -15.29
C LEU A 179 -14.67 -17.11 -14.64
N PHE A 180 -13.95 -17.61 -13.63
CA PHE A 180 -14.39 -18.77 -12.86
C PHE A 180 -14.42 -18.56 -11.34
N GLU A 181 -13.73 -17.56 -10.81
CA GLU A 181 -13.89 -17.14 -9.42
C GLU A 181 -14.99 -16.07 -9.28
N LEU A 182 -15.72 -16.15 -8.19
CA LEU A 182 -16.59 -15.09 -7.68
C LEU A 182 -15.95 -14.50 -6.39
N PRO A 183 -16.40 -13.35 -5.88
CA PRO A 183 -15.68 -12.66 -4.80
C PRO A 183 -15.40 -13.54 -3.59
N GLN A 184 -16.39 -14.33 -3.15
CA GLN A 184 -16.23 -15.18 -1.97
C GLN A 184 -15.25 -16.33 -2.20
N HIS A 185 -15.10 -16.83 -3.43
CA HIS A 185 -14.08 -17.83 -3.80
C HIS A 185 -12.67 -17.23 -3.68
N THR A 186 -12.49 -16.00 -4.15
CA THR A 186 -11.21 -15.29 -4.05
C THR A 186 -10.80 -15.09 -2.59
N TYR A 187 -11.71 -14.65 -1.71
CA TYR A 187 -11.43 -14.50 -0.29
C TYR A 187 -11.10 -15.82 0.40
N LEU A 188 -11.86 -16.89 0.09
CA LEU A 188 -11.58 -18.20 0.65
C LEU A 188 -10.24 -18.76 0.17
N ARG A 189 -9.88 -18.53 -1.10
CA ARG A 189 -8.56 -18.88 -1.66
C ARG A 189 -7.41 -18.23 -0.89
N VAL A 190 -7.54 -16.94 -0.54
CA VAL A 190 -6.55 -16.22 0.27
C VAL A 190 -6.47 -16.82 1.67
N ALA A 191 -7.61 -17.09 2.31
CA ALA A 191 -7.65 -17.68 3.64
C ALA A 191 -7.00 -19.07 3.67
N ILE A 192 -7.23 -19.91 2.67
CA ILE A 192 -6.57 -21.22 2.52
C ILE A 192 -5.07 -21.06 2.39
N GLN A 193 -4.59 -20.17 1.50
CA GLN A 193 -3.15 -19.95 1.32
C GLN A 193 -2.45 -19.62 2.62
N LEU A 194 -3.09 -18.78 3.45
CA LEU A 194 -2.49 -18.28 4.69
C LEU A 194 -2.53 -19.30 5.85
N HIS A 195 -3.47 -20.26 5.83
CA HIS A 195 -3.72 -21.10 7.00
C HIS A 195 -3.76 -22.62 6.73
N HIS A 196 -3.48 -23.11 5.51
CA HIS A 196 -3.56 -24.55 5.16
C HIS A 196 -2.62 -25.45 5.96
N ARG A 197 -1.55 -24.92 6.56
CA ARG A 197 -0.56 -25.65 7.37
C ARG A 197 -0.74 -25.49 8.88
N ASP A 198 -1.69 -24.67 9.33
CA ASP A 198 -1.89 -24.45 10.75
C ASP A 198 -2.57 -25.65 11.43
N GLN A 199 -2.30 -25.84 12.72
CA GLN A 199 -3.18 -26.64 13.56
C GLN A 199 -4.58 -26.03 13.57
N ASN A 200 -5.62 -26.85 13.54
CA ASN A 200 -7.01 -26.38 13.44
C ASN A 200 -7.24 -25.49 12.19
N ARG A 201 -6.60 -25.86 11.06
CA ARG A 201 -6.60 -25.07 9.82
C ARG A 201 -7.98 -24.62 9.36
N LEU A 202 -9.01 -25.45 9.52
CA LEU A 202 -10.38 -25.11 9.09
C LEU A 202 -10.96 -23.93 9.87
N GLU A 203 -10.74 -23.90 11.19
CA GLU A 203 -11.16 -22.80 12.05
C GLU A 203 -10.42 -21.50 11.66
N LYS A 204 -9.09 -21.59 11.50
CA LYS A 204 -8.25 -20.44 11.10
C LYS A 204 -8.61 -19.92 9.72
N ILE A 205 -8.87 -20.80 8.75
CA ILE A 205 -9.36 -20.44 7.41
C ILE A 205 -10.71 -19.72 7.51
N LYS A 206 -11.65 -20.26 8.32
CA LYS A 206 -12.96 -19.62 8.51
C LYS A 206 -12.83 -18.22 9.11
N GLU A 207 -12.04 -18.06 10.17
CA GLU A 207 -11.77 -16.76 10.79
C GLU A 207 -11.17 -15.77 9.76
N LYS A 208 -10.16 -16.18 9.00
CA LYS A 208 -9.54 -15.34 7.97
C LYS A 208 -10.51 -14.99 6.84
N TYR A 209 -11.31 -15.96 6.39
CA TYR A 209 -12.36 -15.72 5.41
C TYR A 209 -13.37 -14.68 5.90
N ASP A 210 -13.80 -14.79 7.17
CA ASP A 210 -14.72 -13.81 7.77
C ASP A 210 -14.08 -12.42 7.84
N ILE A 211 -12.83 -12.31 8.27
CA ILE A 211 -12.07 -11.04 8.32
C ILE A 211 -12.02 -10.37 6.93
N LEU A 212 -11.71 -11.14 5.88
CA LEU A 212 -11.58 -10.61 4.52
C LEU A 212 -12.94 -10.26 3.92
N SER A 213 -13.90 -11.18 3.97
CA SER A 213 -15.18 -11.08 3.29
C SER A 213 -16.18 -10.12 3.97
N LEU A 214 -15.96 -9.80 5.26
CA LEU A 214 -16.67 -8.75 6.00
C LEU A 214 -16.01 -7.38 5.86
N HIS A 215 -14.99 -7.26 5.02
CA HIS A 215 -14.25 -6.02 4.79
C HIS A 215 -13.66 -5.42 6.09
N GLN A 216 -13.17 -6.28 6.99
CA GLN A 216 -12.54 -5.84 8.23
C GLN A 216 -11.09 -5.38 8.01
N VAL A 217 -10.47 -5.82 6.92
CA VAL A 217 -9.13 -5.42 6.49
C VAL A 217 -9.06 -5.17 5.00
N ALA A 218 -8.13 -4.32 4.60
CA ALA A 218 -7.59 -4.23 3.25
C ALA A 218 -6.25 -4.97 3.24
N ILE A 219 -6.17 -6.12 2.58
CA ILE A 219 -4.95 -6.89 2.43
C ILE A 219 -4.21 -6.50 1.14
N ALA A 220 -2.89 -6.54 1.17
CA ALA A 220 -2.08 -6.13 0.01
C ALA A 220 -2.39 -6.93 -1.26
N THR A 221 -2.41 -6.23 -2.40
CA THR A 221 -2.73 -6.79 -3.73
C THR A 221 -2.00 -8.10 -4.05
N PRO A 222 -0.69 -8.32 -3.74
CA PRO A 222 -0.02 -9.59 -4.01
C PRO A 222 -0.64 -10.79 -3.30
N PHE A 223 -1.20 -10.62 -2.10
CA PHE A 223 -1.93 -11.69 -1.41
C PHE A 223 -3.18 -12.10 -2.20
N MET A 224 -3.93 -11.12 -2.68
CA MET A 224 -5.14 -11.36 -3.47
C MET A 224 -4.82 -12.02 -4.82
N LEU A 225 -3.73 -11.62 -5.46
CA LEU A 225 -3.35 -12.10 -6.79
C LEU A 225 -2.67 -13.47 -6.79
N ASN A 226 -1.81 -13.74 -5.81
CA ASN A 226 -0.86 -14.86 -5.87
C ASN A 226 -1.25 -16.07 -5.00
N SER A 227 -2.26 -15.94 -4.12
CA SER A 227 -2.71 -17.05 -3.26
C SER A 227 -3.16 -18.25 -4.07
N LEU A 228 -2.78 -19.45 -3.65
CA LEU A 228 -2.99 -20.75 -4.29
C LEU A 228 -2.47 -20.88 -5.73
N LYS A 229 -1.76 -19.89 -6.26
CA LYS A 229 -1.18 -19.96 -7.60
C LYS A 229 0.21 -20.62 -7.57
N GLU A 230 0.76 -20.90 -8.75
CA GLU A 230 2.05 -21.55 -8.93
C GLU A 230 3.18 -20.95 -8.07
N THR A 231 3.17 -19.61 -7.94
CA THR A 231 4.11 -18.88 -7.08
C THR A 231 3.34 -17.97 -6.13
N PHE A 232 3.48 -18.20 -4.83
CA PHE A 232 2.96 -17.30 -3.81
C PHE A 232 4.02 -16.32 -3.35
N ASN A 233 4.11 -15.18 -4.00
CA ASN A 233 4.93 -14.06 -3.55
C ASN A 233 4.02 -12.98 -2.93
N PRO A 234 4.02 -12.80 -1.59
CA PRO A 234 3.19 -11.80 -0.92
C PRO A 234 3.79 -10.39 -0.94
N THR A 235 4.97 -10.21 -1.53
CA THR A 235 5.79 -8.99 -1.44
C THR A 235 5.19 -7.85 -2.26
N SER A 236 4.80 -6.76 -1.61
CA SER A 236 4.31 -5.54 -2.29
C SER A 236 5.44 -4.62 -2.71
N CYS A 237 6.43 -4.42 -1.84
CA CYS A 237 7.57 -3.53 -2.06
C CYS A 237 8.85 -4.10 -1.45
N VAL A 238 10.00 -3.67 -1.99
CA VAL A 238 11.32 -4.03 -1.47
C VAL A 238 12.23 -2.81 -1.34
N LEU A 239 13.19 -2.88 -0.42
CA LEU A 239 14.26 -1.89 -0.23
C LEU A 239 15.60 -2.55 -0.48
N ILE A 240 16.39 -1.97 -1.40
CA ILE A 240 17.72 -2.46 -1.77
C ILE A 240 18.76 -1.38 -1.48
N GLN A 241 19.82 -1.71 -0.77
CA GLN A 241 21.00 -0.87 -0.68
C GLN A 241 22.03 -1.28 -1.73
N VAL A 242 22.58 -0.29 -2.43
CA VAL A 242 23.63 -0.49 -3.43
C VAL A 242 24.99 -0.22 -2.79
N ASP A 243 25.95 -1.13 -2.97
CA ASP A 243 27.34 -0.85 -2.60
C ASP A 243 28.13 -0.20 -3.76
N ASP A 244 29.30 0.33 -3.47
CA ASP A 244 30.16 1.06 -4.40
C ASP A 244 31.07 0.13 -5.21
N ASP A 245 30.49 -0.90 -5.81
CA ASP A 245 31.18 -1.82 -6.72
C ASP A 245 30.26 -2.30 -7.86
N SER A 246 30.87 -2.77 -8.96
CA SER A 246 30.14 -3.16 -10.17
C SER A 246 29.22 -4.35 -9.98
N GLU A 247 29.63 -5.33 -9.17
CA GLU A 247 28.82 -6.53 -8.92
C GLU A 247 27.56 -6.17 -8.13
N SER A 248 27.70 -5.35 -7.07
CA SER A 248 26.57 -4.89 -6.26
C SER A 248 25.59 -4.06 -7.10
N ILE A 249 26.10 -3.15 -7.94
CA ILE A 249 25.26 -2.33 -8.83
C ILE A 249 24.47 -3.20 -9.81
N MET A 250 25.12 -4.15 -10.47
CA MET A 250 24.46 -5.01 -11.45
C MET A 250 23.55 -6.05 -10.81
N GLU A 251 23.90 -6.61 -9.64
CA GLU A 251 22.98 -7.48 -8.89
C GLU A 251 21.77 -6.73 -8.37
N THR A 252 21.92 -5.44 -8.03
CA THR A 252 20.79 -4.56 -7.73
C THR A 252 19.88 -4.43 -8.94
N ALA A 253 20.39 -4.13 -10.12
CA ALA A 253 19.59 -4.03 -11.35
C ALA A 253 18.90 -5.35 -11.69
N ARG A 254 19.58 -6.50 -11.54
CA ARG A 254 18.98 -7.83 -11.70
C ARG A 254 17.85 -8.06 -10.70
N SER A 255 18.07 -7.77 -9.42
CA SER A 255 17.05 -7.88 -8.37
C SER A 255 15.85 -6.98 -8.63
N MET A 256 16.08 -5.75 -9.08
CA MET A 256 15.03 -4.81 -9.50
C MET A 256 14.18 -5.38 -10.64
N ALA A 257 14.80 -5.96 -11.67
CA ALA A 257 14.10 -6.59 -12.80
C ALA A 257 13.18 -7.72 -12.32
N ILE A 258 13.70 -8.58 -11.45
CA ILE A 258 12.97 -9.72 -10.89
C ILE A 258 11.77 -9.26 -10.06
N TYR A 259 11.97 -8.38 -9.08
CA TYR A 259 10.88 -7.89 -8.24
C TYR A 259 9.85 -7.07 -9.02
N SER A 260 10.29 -6.23 -9.97
CA SER A 260 9.38 -5.49 -10.85
C SER A 260 8.51 -6.42 -11.68
N LYS A 261 9.08 -7.49 -12.27
CA LYS A 261 8.33 -8.53 -12.99
C LYS A 261 7.24 -9.17 -12.12
N HIS A 262 7.49 -9.34 -10.83
CA HIS A 262 6.53 -9.91 -9.86
C HIS A 262 5.60 -8.85 -9.24
N GLY A 263 5.70 -7.58 -9.66
CA GLY A 263 4.80 -6.50 -9.27
C GLY A 263 5.13 -5.78 -7.99
N SER A 264 6.34 -5.94 -7.50
CA SER A 264 6.79 -5.21 -6.33
C SER A 264 7.25 -3.80 -6.72
N GLY A 265 6.92 -2.82 -5.89
CA GLY A 265 7.55 -1.49 -5.91
C GLY A 265 8.94 -1.54 -5.30
N LEU A 266 9.78 -0.57 -5.63
CA LEU A 266 11.20 -0.59 -5.27
C LEU A 266 11.63 0.71 -4.58
N GLY A 267 12.32 0.59 -3.44
CA GLY A 267 13.19 1.62 -2.89
C GLY A 267 14.64 1.21 -3.13
N VAL A 268 15.46 2.11 -3.63
CA VAL A 268 16.87 1.86 -3.90
C VAL A 268 17.72 2.95 -3.28
N ASP A 269 18.56 2.59 -2.32
CA ASP A 269 19.47 3.51 -1.65
C ASP A 269 20.83 3.52 -2.36
N ILE A 270 21.15 4.62 -3.04
CA ILE A 270 22.39 4.83 -3.79
C ILE A 270 23.45 5.59 -3.00
N SER A 271 23.25 5.80 -1.71
CA SER A 271 24.08 6.69 -0.89
C SER A 271 25.54 6.29 -0.82
N ARG A 272 25.89 5.03 -1.08
CA ARG A 272 27.25 4.50 -1.03
C ARG A 272 28.03 4.71 -2.32
N ILE A 273 27.36 4.92 -3.45
CA ILE A 273 28.02 5.06 -4.76
C ILE A 273 28.89 6.31 -4.78
N ARG A 274 30.15 6.14 -5.12
CA ARG A 274 31.14 7.24 -5.18
C ARG A 274 30.75 8.31 -6.18
N ALA A 275 31.18 9.52 -5.91
CA ALA A 275 30.86 10.68 -6.72
C ALA A 275 31.66 10.72 -8.05
N VAL A 276 31.18 11.56 -8.98
CA VAL A 276 31.88 11.88 -10.22
C VAL A 276 33.30 12.39 -9.94
N GLY A 277 34.29 11.87 -10.70
CA GLY A 277 35.70 12.22 -10.54
C GLY A 277 36.39 11.57 -9.34
N SER A 278 35.74 10.67 -8.60
CA SER A 278 36.35 9.82 -7.57
C SER A 278 37.30 8.81 -8.21
N LYS A 279 38.42 8.51 -7.57
CA LYS A 279 39.42 7.58 -8.11
C LYS A 279 38.90 6.15 -8.17
N ILE A 280 39.18 5.46 -9.31
CA ILE A 280 38.94 4.05 -9.54
C ILE A 280 40.29 3.39 -9.82
N GLY A 281 40.74 2.50 -8.93
CA GLY A 281 42.05 1.89 -9.07
C GLY A 281 43.17 2.92 -9.12
N LYS A 282 44.17 2.67 -10.00
CA LYS A 282 45.32 3.55 -10.11
C LYS A 282 45.15 4.70 -11.13
N GLU A 283 44.34 4.49 -12.16
CA GLU A 283 44.31 5.39 -13.36
C GLU A 283 42.88 5.85 -13.69
N GLY A 284 41.82 5.16 -13.22
CA GLY A 284 40.43 5.46 -13.56
C GLY A 284 39.83 6.55 -12.71
N VAL A 285 38.77 7.17 -13.24
CA VAL A 285 37.92 8.12 -12.53
C VAL A 285 36.44 7.77 -12.75
N SER A 286 35.65 7.93 -11.70
CA SER A 286 34.21 7.65 -11.71
C SER A 286 33.44 8.67 -12.55
N SER A 287 32.49 8.19 -13.32
CA SER A 287 31.49 9.02 -14.02
C SER A 287 30.36 9.50 -13.07
N GLY A 288 30.38 9.07 -11.81
CA GLY A 288 29.40 9.42 -10.77
C GLY A 288 28.17 8.54 -10.76
N VAL A 289 27.14 9.01 -10.08
CA VAL A 289 25.92 8.24 -9.77
C VAL A 289 24.95 8.18 -10.96
N VAL A 290 24.87 9.23 -11.76
CA VAL A 290 23.84 9.40 -12.79
C VAL A 290 23.78 8.25 -13.80
N PRO A 291 24.89 7.73 -14.36
CA PRO A 291 24.86 6.62 -15.29
C PRO A 291 24.19 5.36 -14.69
N PHE A 292 24.42 5.07 -13.41
CA PHE A 292 23.82 3.93 -12.73
C PHE A 292 22.33 4.13 -12.46
N VAL A 293 21.90 5.35 -12.10
CA VAL A 293 20.48 5.68 -11.98
C VAL A 293 19.75 5.50 -13.31
N LYS A 294 20.39 5.81 -14.45
CA LYS A 294 19.81 5.55 -15.77
C LYS A 294 19.68 4.05 -16.08
N ILE A 295 20.62 3.22 -15.63
CA ILE A 295 20.48 1.75 -15.72
C ILE A 295 19.25 1.30 -14.93
N PHE A 296 19.05 1.81 -13.72
CA PHE A 296 17.89 1.48 -12.88
C PHE A 296 16.59 1.94 -13.53
N GLU A 297 16.55 3.14 -14.11
CA GLU A 297 15.38 3.61 -14.87
C GLU A 297 15.07 2.72 -16.07
N ALA A 298 16.06 2.39 -16.87
CA ALA A 298 15.91 1.50 -18.03
C ALA A 298 15.41 0.11 -17.59
N THR A 299 15.93 -0.42 -16.48
CA THR A 299 15.51 -1.70 -15.91
C THR A 299 14.02 -1.68 -15.54
N ILE A 300 13.57 -0.67 -14.81
CA ILE A 300 12.15 -0.56 -14.40
C ILE A 300 11.23 -0.40 -15.60
N ASN A 301 11.64 0.36 -16.61
CA ASN A 301 10.87 0.54 -17.84
C ASN A 301 10.75 -0.75 -18.66
N ALA A 302 11.83 -1.55 -18.70
CA ALA A 302 11.87 -2.80 -19.47
C ALA A 302 11.08 -3.94 -18.80
N PHE A 303 11.12 -4.03 -17.48
CA PHE A 303 10.52 -5.12 -16.70
C PHE A 303 9.25 -4.69 -15.96
N ASN A 304 8.36 -3.98 -16.63
CA ASN A 304 7.02 -3.73 -16.12
C ASN A 304 6.18 -5.02 -16.21
N GLN A 305 5.17 -5.17 -15.35
CA GLN A 305 4.31 -6.36 -15.26
C GLN A 305 3.37 -6.52 -16.46
N LEU A 306 3.87 -6.79 -17.65
CA LEU A 306 3.03 -7.11 -18.83
C LEU A 306 1.78 -6.21 -18.94
N SER A 307 1.95 -4.91 -18.72
CA SER A 307 0.90 -3.87 -18.73
C SER A 307 -0.18 -3.99 -17.62
N LYS A 308 -0.03 -4.91 -16.67
CA LYS A 308 -0.99 -5.04 -15.54
C LYS A 308 -0.70 -4.09 -14.40
N ARG A 309 0.57 -3.75 -14.18
CA ARG A 309 1.03 -2.84 -13.13
C ARG A 309 2.34 -2.18 -13.57
N PRO A 310 2.42 -0.84 -13.71
CA PRO A 310 3.65 -0.17 -14.06
C PRO A 310 4.71 -0.37 -12.97
N GLY A 311 5.96 -0.59 -13.37
CA GLY A 311 7.10 -0.66 -12.45
C GLY A 311 7.30 0.70 -11.76
N SER A 312 7.57 0.71 -10.46
CA SER A 312 7.84 1.92 -9.71
C SER A 312 9.06 1.78 -8.82
N CYS A 313 9.91 2.80 -8.83
CA CYS A 313 11.13 2.84 -8.03
C CYS A 313 11.39 4.24 -7.48
N ALA A 314 11.73 4.31 -6.18
CA ALA A 314 12.19 5.51 -5.50
C ALA A 314 13.71 5.40 -5.19
N ILE A 315 14.48 6.39 -5.60
CA ILE A 315 15.92 6.48 -5.38
C ILE A 315 16.19 7.34 -4.16
N TYR A 316 16.87 6.78 -3.16
CA TYR A 316 17.25 7.45 -1.92
C TYR A 316 18.69 7.92 -1.98
N TYR A 317 18.94 9.21 -1.68
CA TYR A 317 20.27 9.82 -1.65
C TYR A 317 20.39 10.84 -0.51
N PRO A 318 21.56 10.98 0.13
CA PRO A 318 21.71 11.94 1.21
C PRO A 318 21.97 13.36 0.73
N PHE A 319 21.47 14.36 1.46
CA PHE A 319 21.69 15.78 1.14
C PHE A 319 23.17 16.13 1.02
N TRP A 320 24.03 15.44 1.75
CA TRP A 320 25.47 15.69 1.79
C TRP A 320 26.28 14.97 0.69
N HIS A 321 25.63 14.19 -0.17
CA HIS A 321 26.32 13.56 -1.30
C HIS A 321 26.88 14.63 -2.24
N TYR A 322 28.11 14.43 -2.74
CA TYR A 322 28.79 15.39 -3.63
C TYR A 322 27.96 15.78 -4.84
N GLU A 323 27.17 14.87 -5.37
CA GLU A 323 26.27 15.07 -6.52
C GLU A 323 24.81 15.36 -6.11
N ALA A 324 24.51 15.64 -4.84
CA ALA A 324 23.11 15.85 -4.38
C ALA A 324 22.34 16.87 -5.24
N PRO A 325 22.88 18.04 -5.63
CA PRO A 325 22.19 18.97 -6.53
C PRO A 325 21.87 18.35 -7.89
N ARG A 326 22.81 17.55 -8.45
CA ARG A 326 22.63 16.90 -9.74
C ARG A 326 21.60 15.79 -9.67
N ILE A 327 21.61 14.98 -8.59
CA ILE A 327 20.62 13.93 -8.37
C ILE A 327 19.22 14.54 -8.21
N THR A 328 19.08 15.62 -7.45
CA THR A 328 17.82 16.37 -7.31
C THR A 328 17.25 16.78 -8.67
N MET A 329 18.10 17.24 -9.59
CA MET A 329 17.69 17.68 -10.94
C MET A 329 17.31 16.54 -11.88
N LEU A 330 17.55 15.27 -11.55
CA LEU A 330 17.17 14.15 -12.42
C LEU A 330 15.65 14.05 -12.62
N LYS A 331 14.85 14.54 -11.68
CA LYS A 331 13.37 14.57 -11.74
C LYS A 331 12.85 15.87 -12.38
N ASP A 332 13.65 16.91 -12.54
CA ASP A 332 13.20 18.20 -13.09
C ASP A 332 12.48 18.03 -14.44
N ALA A 333 11.36 18.71 -14.59
CA ALA A 333 10.54 18.68 -15.81
C ALA A 333 11.24 19.31 -17.03
N GLY A 334 12.18 20.25 -16.80
CA GLY A 334 12.96 20.92 -17.85
C GLY A 334 14.29 20.24 -18.17
N GLY A 335 14.96 20.67 -19.27
CA GLY A 335 16.29 20.22 -19.64
C GLY A 335 16.33 19.01 -20.57
N ASN A 336 17.58 18.61 -20.93
CA ASN A 336 17.81 17.50 -21.86
C ASN A 336 17.51 16.15 -21.21
N ASP A 337 16.82 15.25 -21.91
CA ASP A 337 16.48 13.89 -21.46
C ASP A 337 17.71 13.03 -21.14
N ASP A 338 18.86 13.30 -21.80
CA ASP A 338 20.11 12.62 -21.51
C ASP A 338 20.64 12.88 -20.09
N GLU A 339 20.23 14.00 -19.50
CA GLU A 339 20.61 14.40 -18.14
C GLU A 339 19.50 14.15 -17.10
N ARG A 340 18.43 13.47 -17.47
CA ARG A 340 17.25 13.23 -16.63
C ARG A 340 16.96 11.73 -16.50
N ALA A 341 16.28 11.36 -15.42
CA ALA A 341 15.70 10.04 -15.18
C ALA A 341 14.32 10.23 -14.53
N ARG A 342 13.38 10.76 -15.33
CA ARG A 342 12.10 11.30 -14.87
C ARG A 342 11.09 10.24 -14.44
N LYS A 343 11.22 9.00 -14.94
CA LYS A 343 10.31 7.91 -14.60
C LYS A 343 10.55 7.33 -13.21
N LEU A 344 11.72 7.60 -12.62
CA LEU A 344 12.00 7.27 -11.23
C LEU A 344 11.44 8.35 -10.30
N LYS A 345 11.18 7.95 -9.06
CA LYS A 345 10.88 8.83 -7.95
C LYS A 345 12.16 9.05 -7.15
N TYR A 346 12.23 10.13 -6.39
CA TYR A 346 13.43 10.45 -5.63
C TYR A 346 13.08 10.79 -4.19
N ALA A 347 13.98 10.49 -3.27
CA ALA A 347 13.86 10.80 -1.86
C ALA A 347 15.17 11.37 -1.32
N VAL A 348 15.12 12.55 -0.74
CA VAL A 348 16.27 13.14 -0.08
C VAL A 348 16.35 12.67 1.36
N LYS A 349 17.51 12.11 1.74
CA LYS A 349 17.84 11.74 3.12
C LYS A 349 18.31 12.98 3.85
N TRP A 350 17.61 13.32 4.92
CA TRP A 350 17.74 14.56 5.64
C TRP A 350 18.25 14.32 7.07
N HIS A 351 19.07 15.23 7.58
CA HIS A 351 19.55 15.26 8.95
C HIS A 351 19.31 16.62 9.58
N ARG A 352 19.12 16.68 10.87
CA ARG A 352 18.90 17.92 11.63
C ARG A 352 20.02 18.96 11.42
N LEU A 353 21.26 18.49 11.24
CA LEU A 353 22.39 19.34 10.86
C LEU A 353 22.08 20.23 9.63
N PHE A 354 21.37 19.70 8.65
CA PHE A 354 20.99 20.46 7.46
C PHE A 354 19.96 21.53 7.78
N THR A 355 18.93 21.18 8.57
CA THR A 355 17.96 22.16 9.09
C THR A 355 18.63 23.26 9.89
N ASP A 356 19.54 22.92 10.78
CA ASP A 356 20.30 23.91 11.58
C ASP A 356 21.15 24.82 10.71
N ALA A 357 21.80 24.29 9.69
CA ALA A 357 22.57 25.09 8.73
C ALA A 357 21.68 26.03 7.90
N LEU A 358 20.51 25.54 7.50
CA LEU A 358 19.53 26.32 6.75
C LEU A 358 18.96 27.48 7.57
N LEU A 359 18.54 27.24 8.83
CA LEU A 359 18.02 28.27 9.73
C LEU A 359 19.05 29.35 10.09
N LYS A 360 20.33 28.98 10.10
CA LYS A 360 21.46 29.88 10.43
C LYS A 360 22.12 30.47 9.19
N ASP A 361 21.55 30.28 7.98
CA ASP A 361 22.08 30.71 6.67
C ASP A 361 23.55 30.32 6.46
N LYS A 362 23.92 29.10 6.83
CA LYS A 362 25.29 28.59 6.75
C LYS A 362 25.57 27.86 5.44
N GLU A 363 26.86 27.74 5.14
CA GLU A 363 27.35 26.79 4.14
C GLU A 363 27.41 25.37 4.71
N ILE A 364 27.17 24.42 3.83
CA ILE A 364 27.34 22.98 4.09
C ILE A 364 28.40 22.41 3.15
N TYR A 365 28.96 21.27 3.53
CA TYR A 365 29.85 20.49 2.70
C TYR A 365 29.10 19.30 2.09
N LEU A 366 29.34 19.09 0.82
CA LEU A 366 28.96 17.88 0.10
C LEU A 366 30.21 17.01 -0.06
N PHE A 367 30.08 15.71 0.20
CA PHE A 367 31.21 14.78 0.27
C PHE A 367 31.09 13.63 -0.71
N ASP A 368 32.23 13.05 -1.08
CA ASP A 368 32.29 11.73 -1.69
C ASP A 368 32.03 10.65 -0.62
N PRO A 369 30.99 9.82 -0.77
CA PRO A 369 30.66 8.78 0.20
C PRO A 369 31.80 7.80 0.46
N LYS A 370 32.60 7.50 -0.56
CA LYS A 370 33.75 6.60 -0.44
C LYS A 370 34.77 7.07 0.59
N GLU A 371 34.96 8.38 0.68
CA GLU A 371 35.94 9.00 1.59
C GLU A 371 35.36 9.34 2.96
N THR A 372 34.03 9.20 3.12
CA THR A 372 33.30 9.59 4.34
C THR A 372 32.34 8.51 4.84
N PRO A 373 32.78 7.23 4.98
CA PRO A 373 31.88 6.10 5.26
C PRO A 373 31.11 6.26 6.57
N LYS A 374 31.68 6.92 7.60
CA LYS A 374 31.00 7.13 8.88
C LYS A 374 29.70 7.95 8.78
N LEU A 375 29.53 8.75 7.74
CA LEU A 375 28.28 9.48 7.51
C LEU A 375 27.10 8.55 7.12
N LEU A 376 27.40 7.34 6.65
CA LEU A 376 26.40 6.31 6.34
C LEU A 376 26.12 5.38 7.53
N GLU A 377 26.93 5.45 8.56
CA GLU A 377 26.90 4.55 9.73
C GLU A 377 26.45 5.26 11.00
N THR A 378 26.11 6.55 10.94
CA THR A 378 25.81 7.38 12.11
C THR A 378 24.59 8.26 11.86
N TYR A 379 23.97 8.73 12.95
CA TYR A 379 22.86 9.68 12.97
C TYR A 379 22.95 10.59 14.20
N GLY A 380 22.16 11.67 14.23
CA GLY A 380 22.09 12.60 15.35
C GLY A 380 23.46 13.23 15.65
N ARG A 381 23.81 13.35 16.93
CA ARG A 381 25.05 13.97 17.38
C ARG A 381 26.32 13.27 16.89
N GLU A 382 26.29 11.95 16.73
CA GLU A 382 27.42 11.20 16.18
C GLU A 382 27.63 11.49 14.69
N PHE A 383 26.56 11.62 13.91
CA PHE A 383 26.63 12.10 12.54
C PHE A 383 27.22 13.51 12.46
N GLU A 384 26.77 14.46 13.30
CA GLU A 384 27.30 15.82 13.35
C GLU A 384 28.79 15.85 13.63
N LYS A 385 29.24 15.05 14.59
CA LYS A 385 30.66 14.91 14.95
C LYS A 385 31.50 14.45 13.75
N TRP A 386 31.08 13.38 13.05
CA TRP A 386 31.77 12.87 11.89
C TRP A 386 31.67 13.83 10.68
N TYR A 387 30.54 14.49 10.50
CA TYR A 387 30.37 15.51 9.47
C TYR A 387 31.38 16.65 9.65
N HIS A 388 31.51 17.21 10.83
CA HIS A 388 32.46 18.24 11.13
C HIS A 388 33.93 17.77 11.12
N HIS A 389 34.18 16.50 11.44
CA HIS A 389 35.50 15.89 11.26
C HIS A 389 35.90 15.90 9.79
N TYR A 390 35.05 15.38 8.91
CA TYR A 390 35.30 15.35 7.45
C TYR A 390 35.33 16.76 6.84
N ALA A 391 34.56 17.69 7.32
CA ALA A 391 34.61 19.08 6.88
C ALA A 391 35.99 19.71 7.08
N ARG A 392 36.67 19.37 8.17
CA ARG A 392 38.02 19.86 8.49
C ARG A 392 39.15 19.03 7.86
N LYS A 393 38.91 17.76 7.59
CA LYS A 393 39.92 16.84 7.03
C LYS A 393 40.40 17.33 5.66
N LYS A 394 41.71 17.47 5.48
CA LYS A 394 42.35 17.81 4.22
C LYS A 394 42.49 16.57 3.32
N GLY A 395 42.60 16.76 2.02
CA GLY A 395 42.86 15.69 1.06
C GLY A 395 41.68 14.81 0.68
N ILE A 396 40.46 15.09 1.17
CA ILE A 396 39.24 14.41 0.73
C ILE A 396 38.44 15.25 -0.24
N ARG A 397 37.71 14.57 -1.12
CA ARG A 397 36.86 15.20 -2.12
C ARG A 397 35.60 15.79 -1.49
N LYS A 398 35.49 17.10 -1.50
CA LYS A 398 34.37 17.84 -0.95
C LYS A 398 34.18 19.17 -1.66
N LYS A 399 32.96 19.71 -1.64
CA LYS A 399 32.66 21.07 -2.09
C LYS A 399 31.73 21.76 -1.10
N LYS A 400 31.73 23.07 -1.08
CA LYS A 400 30.81 23.89 -0.30
C LYS A 400 29.65 24.36 -1.16
N ILE A 401 28.48 24.48 -0.52
CA ILE A 401 27.27 25.08 -1.08
C ILE A 401 26.51 25.76 0.07
N LYS A 402 25.76 26.81 -0.20
CA LYS A 402 24.82 27.34 0.80
C LYS A 402 23.70 26.35 1.06
N ALA A 403 23.38 26.09 2.33
CA ALA A 403 22.28 25.22 2.70
C ALA A 403 20.96 25.66 2.05
N ARG A 404 20.72 26.98 1.99
CA ARG A 404 19.55 27.57 1.38
C ARG A 404 19.43 27.26 -0.12
N GLU A 405 20.53 27.28 -0.87
CA GLU A 405 20.53 26.97 -2.30
C GLU A 405 20.06 25.53 -2.57
N LEU A 406 20.59 24.56 -1.81
CA LEU A 406 20.17 23.16 -1.94
C LEU A 406 18.73 22.96 -1.49
N ALA A 407 18.30 23.57 -0.38
CA ALA A 407 16.96 23.46 0.13
C ALA A 407 15.93 24.05 -0.86
N PHE A 408 16.22 25.20 -1.47
CA PHE A 408 15.35 25.80 -2.49
C PHE A 408 15.29 24.94 -3.76
N LEU A 409 16.38 24.32 -4.19
CA LEU A 409 16.38 23.39 -5.31
C LEU A 409 15.48 22.18 -5.02
N ILE A 410 15.59 21.59 -3.82
CA ILE A 410 14.75 20.49 -3.37
C ILE A 410 13.27 20.91 -3.35
N ALA A 411 12.97 22.07 -2.76
CA ALA A 411 11.60 22.57 -2.68
C ALA A 411 11.01 22.91 -4.06
N LYS A 412 11.80 23.48 -4.97
CA LYS A 412 11.41 23.72 -6.36
C LYS A 412 10.98 22.42 -7.05
N VAL A 413 11.87 21.43 -7.10
CA VAL A 413 11.59 20.15 -7.76
C VAL A 413 10.39 19.46 -7.12
N ARG A 414 10.26 19.48 -5.79
CA ARG A 414 9.11 18.93 -5.07
C ARG A 414 7.81 19.64 -5.46
N SER A 415 7.80 20.97 -5.54
CA SER A 415 6.64 21.76 -5.95
C SER A 415 6.22 21.50 -7.40
N GLU A 416 7.20 21.43 -8.31
CA GLU A 416 6.94 21.26 -9.75
C GLU A 416 6.48 19.86 -10.12
N THR A 417 6.96 18.84 -9.40
CA THR A 417 6.73 17.44 -9.77
C THR A 417 5.79 16.69 -8.83
N GLY A 418 5.46 17.26 -7.65
CA GLY A 418 4.76 16.54 -6.58
C GLY A 418 5.63 15.46 -5.92
N ASN A 419 6.74 15.08 -6.54
CA ASN A 419 7.72 14.09 -6.13
C ASN A 419 8.84 14.72 -5.29
N LEU A 420 9.89 13.98 -5.04
CA LEU A 420 11.00 14.30 -4.15
C LEU A 420 10.57 14.17 -2.69
N TYR A 421 10.48 12.91 -2.26
CA TYR A 421 10.13 12.56 -0.90
C TYR A 421 11.18 13.07 0.08
N TRP A 422 10.76 13.25 1.30
CA TRP A 422 11.66 13.58 2.39
C TRP A 422 11.75 12.40 3.36
N PHE A 423 12.97 12.07 3.79
CA PHE A 423 13.25 11.01 4.74
C PHE A 423 14.20 11.53 5.82
N SER A 424 13.73 11.61 7.08
CA SER A 424 14.55 11.99 8.22
C SER A 424 15.33 10.80 8.75
N VAL A 425 16.63 10.76 8.48
CA VAL A 425 17.51 9.72 9.02
C VAL A 425 17.56 9.80 10.55
N ASP A 426 17.56 11.01 11.10
CA ASP A 426 17.64 11.22 12.55
C ASP A 426 16.36 10.74 13.26
N ASN A 427 15.16 11.14 12.80
CA ASN A 427 13.91 10.68 13.41
C ASN A 427 13.72 9.17 13.24
N ALA A 428 14.03 8.64 12.05
CA ALA A 428 13.93 7.22 11.76
C ALA A 428 14.75 6.35 12.70
N ASN A 429 15.92 6.84 13.13
CA ASN A 429 16.84 6.10 13.99
C ASN A 429 16.73 6.45 15.48
N GLN A 430 16.32 7.68 15.81
CA GLN A 430 16.04 8.08 17.19
C GLN A 430 14.89 7.26 17.77
N PHE A 431 13.82 7.05 16.98
CA PHE A 431 12.59 6.37 17.38
C PHE A 431 12.49 4.94 16.82
N ARG A 432 13.60 4.24 16.58
CA ARG A 432 13.60 2.85 16.11
C ARG A 432 13.51 1.86 17.26
N MET A 433 12.97 0.68 17.00
CA MET A 433 12.90 -0.43 17.96
C MET A 433 14.16 -1.30 17.96
N SER A 434 14.79 -1.51 16.81
CA SER A 434 16.10 -2.17 16.70
C SER A 434 17.23 -1.21 17.13
N ARG A 435 18.31 -1.75 17.74
CA ARG A 435 19.51 -0.97 18.08
C ARG A 435 20.70 -1.26 17.18
N ASP A 436 20.77 -2.45 16.62
CA ASP A 436 21.95 -2.94 15.90
C ASP A 436 22.06 -2.39 14.49
N PHE A 437 20.95 -1.93 13.90
CA PHE A 437 20.90 -1.52 12.51
C PHE A 437 20.42 -0.07 12.36
N ILE A 438 21.08 0.67 11.47
CA ILE A 438 20.67 2.02 11.09
C ILE A 438 19.75 1.94 9.88
N ASN A 439 18.53 2.49 10.01
CA ASN A 439 17.63 2.67 8.89
C ASN A 439 18.20 3.74 7.95
N GLN A 440 18.54 3.35 6.74
CA GLN A 440 19.15 4.23 5.73
C GLN A 440 18.22 4.56 4.58
N GLY A 441 17.02 4.00 4.53
CA GLY A 441 16.08 4.23 3.46
C GLY A 441 14.69 3.75 3.80
N ASN A 442 13.79 3.95 2.85
CA ASN A 442 12.40 3.58 2.93
C ASN A 442 11.98 2.88 1.64
N LEU A 443 10.83 2.24 1.64
CA LEU A 443 10.25 1.69 0.43
C LEU A 443 9.78 2.80 -0.53
N CYS A 444 9.28 2.41 -1.70
CA CYS A 444 8.88 3.38 -2.71
C CYS A 444 7.70 4.29 -2.30
N CYS A 445 6.92 3.91 -1.29
CA CYS A 445 5.77 4.68 -0.79
C CYS A 445 6.00 5.33 0.58
N ALA A 446 7.24 5.32 1.06
CA ALA A 446 7.69 6.03 2.25
C ALA A 446 7.11 5.56 3.61
N GLU A 447 6.40 4.41 3.66
CA GLU A 447 5.75 3.89 4.88
C GLU A 447 6.56 2.87 5.66
N VAL A 448 7.45 2.11 4.98
CA VAL A 448 8.18 1.00 5.59
C VAL A 448 9.67 1.25 5.56
N MET A 449 10.26 1.35 6.74
CA MET A 449 11.67 1.61 6.97
C MET A 449 12.34 0.37 7.53
N LEU A 450 13.29 -0.19 6.78
CA LEU A 450 13.93 -1.46 7.12
C LEU A 450 15.46 -1.34 7.15
N PRO A 451 16.11 -2.00 8.10
CA PRO A 451 17.56 -2.09 8.16
C PRO A 451 18.07 -3.11 7.14
N THR A 452 18.40 -2.64 5.97
CA THR A 452 18.95 -3.50 4.89
C THR A 452 20.46 -3.48 4.85
N LYS A 453 21.05 -4.47 4.18
CA LYS A 453 22.50 -4.57 3.94
C LYS A 453 22.78 -4.66 2.45
N PRO A 454 23.79 -3.96 1.93
CA PRO A 454 24.09 -4.00 0.51
C PRO A 454 24.44 -5.41 0.02
N LEU A 455 24.04 -5.72 -1.20
CA LEU A 455 24.37 -6.98 -1.84
C LEU A 455 25.86 -6.98 -2.23
N ARG A 456 26.60 -8.00 -1.80
CA ARG A 456 28.01 -8.17 -2.14
C ARG A 456 28.26 -9.59 -2.61
N LEU A 457 29.05 -9.73 -3.67
CA LEU A 457 29.51 -11.04 -4.13
C LEU A 457 30.61 -11.54 -3.17
N GLU A 458 30.30 -12.62 -2.45
CA GLU A 458 31.21 -13.23 -1.49
C GLU A 458 32.09 -14.31 -2.15
N SER A 459 31.48 -15.10 -3.05
CA SER A 459 32.20 -16.14 -3.79
C SER A 459 31.60 -16.37 -5.17
N SER A 460 32.46 -16.72 -6.13
CA SER A 460 32.10 -17.30 -7.41
C SER A 460 32.98 -18.52 -7.66
N ARG A 461 32.37 -19.68 -7.87
CA ARG A 461 33.06 -20.93 -8.09
C ARG A 461 32.37 -21.79 -9.12
N LEU A 462 33.17 -22.64 -9.80
CA LEU A 462 32.61 -23.64 -10.68
C LEU A 462 32.34 -24.93 -9.89
N GLU A 463 31.11 -25.40 -9.94
CA GLU A 463 30.70 -26.70 -9.35
C GLU A 463 30.34 -27.70 -10.44
N LYS A 464 30.83 -28.94 -10.31
CA LYS A 464 30.46 -30.01 -11.21
C LYS A 464 29.12 -30.60 -10.77
N ARG A 465 28.08 -30.48 -11.62
CA ARG A 465 26.77 -31.11 -11.45
C ARG A 465 26.49 -32.08 -12.60
N GLY A 466 26.66 -33.35 -12.33
CA GLY A 466 26.64 -34.37 -13.38
C GLY A 466 27.74 -34.11 -14.40
N ASP A 467 27.40 -33.98 -15.69
CA ASP A 467 28.34 -33.73 -16.79
C ASP A 467 28.54 -32.24 -17.11
N ARG A 468 27.99 -31.34 -16.30
CA ARG A 468 28.07 -29.87 -16.51
C ARG A 468 28.90 -29.20 -15.44
N LEU A 469 29.59 -28.13 -15.81
CA LEU A 469 30.19 -27.17 -14.89
C LEU A 469 29.24 -26.02 -14.78
N GLU A 470 28.75 -25.75 -13.57
CA GLU A 470 27.85 -24.63 -13.25
C GLU A 470 28.61 -23.58 -12.44
N GLU A 471 28.49 -22.31 -12.82
CA GLU A 471 28.96 -21.20 -11.99
C GLU A 471 27.98 -20.99 -10.85
N VAL A 472 28.47 -21.10 -9.60
CA VAL A 472 27.72 -20.80 -8.39
C VAL A 472 28.24 -19.50 -7.81
N ARG A 473 27.36 -18.49 -7.74
CA ARG A 473 27.63 -17.19 -7.11
C ARG A 473 26.87 -17.07 -5.80
N GLU A 474 27.57 -16.68 -4.76
CA GLU A 474 26.99 -16.45 -3.44
C GLU A 474 27.07 -14.97 -3.11
N TYR A 475 25.92 -14.39 -2.79
CA TYR A 475 25.81 -13.00 -2.38
C TYR A 475 25.46 -12.92 -0.89
N SER A 476 26.17 -12.08 -0.14
CA SER A 476 25.72 -11.60 1.16
C SER A 476 24.76 -10.45 1.01
N GLY A 477 24.34 -9.89 2.14
CA GLY A 477 23.41 -8.73 2.18
C GLY A 477 21.94 -9.14 2.36
N GLU A 478 21.11 -8.13 2.52
CA GLU A 478 19.70 -8.29 2.87
C GLU A 478 18.86 -7.27 2.10
N ILE A 479 17.83 -7.75 1.40
CA ILE A 479 16.81 -6.92 0.75
C ILE A 479 15.61 -6.82 1.68
N GLY A 480 15.28 -5.62 2.12
CA GLY A 480 14.11 -5.38 2.94
C GLY A 480 12.81 -5.69 2.18
N ILE A 481 11.92 -6.44 2.80
CA ILE A 481 10.63 -6.83 2.22
C ILE A 481 9.51 -6.30 3.08
N CYS A 482 8.46 -5.76 2.45
CA CYS A 482 7.24 -5.39 3.15
C CYS A 482 6.13 -6.45 2.96
N ASN A 483 5.45 -6.76 4.07
CA ASN A 483 4.23 -7.57 4.11
C ASN A 483 3.16 -6.71 4.78
N LEU A 484 2.17 -6.24 4.01
CA LEU A 484 1.29 -5.16 4.41
C LEU A 484 -0.17 -5.58 4.48
N THR A 485 -0.89 -4.99 5.45
CA THR A 485 -2.35 -5.01 5.54
C THR A 485 -2.83 -3.79 6.33
N SER A 486 -4.10 -3.40 6.17
CA SER A 486 -4.67 -2.26 6.89
C SER A 486 -6.02 -2.62 7.51
N ILE A 487 -6.22 -2.27 8.77
CA ILE A 487 -7.41 -2.51 9.56
C ILE A 487 -8.45 -1.44 9.25
N ASN A 488 -9.68 -1.84 8.92
CA ASN A 488 -10.82 -0.93 8.77
C ASN A 488 -11.31 -0.44 10.14
N LEU A 489 -11.09 0.84 10.44
CA LEU A 489 -11.41 1.42 11.75
C LEU A 489 -12.89 1.31 12.13
N LEU A 490 -13.83 1.46 11.20
CA LEU A 490 -15.26 1.31 11.48
C LEU A 490 -15.65 -0.11 11.88
N GLN A 491 -14.95 -1.12 11.38
CA GLN A 491 -15.20 -2.51 11.79
C GLN A 491 -14.47 -2.84 13.09
N TRP A 492 -13.23 -2.34 13.24
CA TRP A 492 -12.44 -2.52 14.45
C TRP A 492 -13.14 -2.00 15.71
N GLU A 493 -13.72 -0.82 15.63
CA GLU A 493 -14.39 -0.19 16.76
C GLU A 493 -15.62 -0.96 17.25
N ARG A 494 -16.30 -1.68 16.36
CA ARG A 494 -17.48 -2.51 16.69
C ARG A 494 -17.13 -3.79 17.45
N MET A 495 -15.86 -4.19 17.43
CA MET A 495 -15.39 -5.40 18.07
C MET A 495 -15.24 -5.20 19.58
N GLY A 496 -15.69 -6.17 20.37
CA GLY A 496 -15.37 -6.24 21.80
C GLY A 496 -13.92 -6.69 22.04
N PRO A 497 -13.39 -6.53 23.28
CA PRO A 497 -12.00 -6.85 23.60
C PRO A 497 -11.56 -8.26 23.18
N ALA A 498 -12.35 -9.29 23.48
CA ALA A 498 -12.05 -10.67 23.12
C ALA A 498 -12.07 -10.91 21.59
N GLU A 499 -12.90 -10.17 20.87
CA GLU A 499 -12.96 -10.26 19.41
C GLU A 499 -11.74 -9.57 18.77
N LYS A 500 -11.33 -8.40 19.28
CA LYS A 500 -10.11 -7.71 18.87
C LYS A 500 -8.87 -8.59 19.07
N GLU A 501 -8.79 -9.30 20.18
CA GLU A 501 -7.69 -10.21 20.49
C GLU A 501 -7.62 -11.37 19.48
N ARG A 502 -8.73 -12.05 19.22
CA ARG A 502 -8.80 -13.12 18.21
C ARG A 502 -8.50 -12.60 16.81
N PHE A 503 -9.07 -11.45 16.46
CA PHE A 503 -8.82 -10.80 15.17
C PHE A 503 -7.33 -10.49 14.98
N ALA A 504 -6.70 -9.79 15.93
CA ALA A 504 -5.28 -9.42 15.86
C ALA A 504 -4.39 -10.67 15.76
N TYR A 505 -4.66 -11.69 16.58
CA TYR A 505 -3.94 -12.95 16.53
C TYR A 505 -4.05 -13.64 15.16
N ASN A 506 -5.26 -13.82 14.61
CA ASN A 506 -5.44 -14.45 13.30
C ASN A 506 -4.80 -13.61 12.17
N LEU A 507 -4.89 -12.28 12.25
CA LEU A 507 -4.26 -11.39 11.29
C LEU A 507 -2.75 -11.60 11.26
N LEU A 508 -2.10 -11.56 12.43
CA LEU A 508 -0.66 -11.72 12.59
C LEU A 508 -0.18 -13.13 12.25
N LEU A 509 -0.93 -14.16 12.63
CA LEU A 509 -0.64 -15.56 12.25
C LEU A 509 -0.60 -15.73 10.73
N GLY A 510 -1.57 -15.16 10.02
CA GLY A 510 -1.57 -15.19 8.55
C GLY A 510 -0.37 -14.47 7.94
N MET A 511 0.06 -13.35 8.53
CA MET A 511 1.26 -12.62 8.08
C MET A 511 2.55 -13.40 8.38
N ASP A 512 2.64 -14.05 9.53
CA ASP A 512 3.75 -14.94 9.90
C ASP A 512 3.85 -16.14 8.94
N ASN A 513 2.72 -16.75 8.60
CA ASN A 513 2.63 -17.81 7.60
C ASN A 513 3.04 -17.35 6.20
N ALA A 514 2.68 -16.13 5.81
CA ALA A 514 3.10 -15.56 4.53
C ALA A 514 4.63 -15.36 4.47
N ILE A 515 5.26 -14.99 5.58
CA ILE A 515 6.73 -14.92 5.69
C ILE A 515 7.32 -16.33 5.60
N GLU A 516 6.72 -17.31 6.29
CA GLU A 516 7.25 -18.66 6.40
C GLU A 516 7.14 -19.44 5.09
N PHE A 517 6.02 -19.31 4.39
CA PHE A 517 5.67 -20.13 3.22
C PHE A 517 5.65 -19.36 1.90
N GLY A 518 6.07 -18.08 1.91
CA GLY A 518 6.19 -17.28 0.70
C GLY A 518 7.31 -17.76 -0.23
N ASP A 519 7.08 -17.67 -1.53
CA ASP A 519 8.09 -17.94 -2.56
C ASP A 519 8.91 -16.67 -2.81
N TYR A 520 10.19 -16.70 -2.45
CA TYR A 520 11.07 -15.55 -2.58
C TYR A 520 11.92 -15.64 -3.85
N PRO A 521 11.73 -14.70 -4.80
CA PRO A 521 12.46 -14.76 -6.07
C PRO A 521 13.95 -14.41 -5.93
N VAL A 522 14.34 -13.73 -4.84
CA VAL A 522 15.74 -13.38 -4.52
C VAL A 522 16.08 -13.80 -3.10
N LYS A 523 17.16 -14.57 -2.93
CA LYS A 523 17.54 -15.14 -1.63
C LYS A 523 17.86 -14.12 -0.55
N ALA A 524 18.37 -12.94 -0.92
CA ALA A 524 18.62 -11.85 0.03
C ALA A 524 17.33 -11.31 0.66
N GLY A 525 16.21 -11.36 -0.07
CA GLY A 525 14.89 -11.01 0.48
C GLY A 525 14.34 -12.10 1.41
N GLU A 526 14.51 -13.38 1.06
CA GLU A 526 14.14 -14.48 1.96
C GLU A 526 14.91 -14.38 3.28
N ARG A 527 16.24 -14.16 3.21
CA ARG A 527 17.11 -13.99 4.38
C ARG A 527 16.61 -12.88 5.28
N PHE A 528 16.37 -11.71 4.73
CA PHE A 528 15.82 -10.58 5.49
C PHE A 528 14.52 -10.97 6.20
N ASN A 529 13.56 -11.47 5.44
CA ASN A 529 12.21 -11.74 5.97
C ASN A 529 12.21 -12.81 7.06
N LYS A 530 13.04 -13.86 6.90
CA LYS A 530 13.18 -14.94 7.91
C LYS A 530 13.84 -14.46 9.20
N LEU A 531 14.81 -13.53 9.13
CA LEU A 531 15.55 -13.03 10.28
C LEU A 531 14.79 -11.92 11.03
N HIS A 532 14.27 -10.93 10.31
CA HIS A 532 13.60 -9.75 10.86
C HIS A 532 12.11 -9.96 11.09
N ARG A 533 11.47 -10.82 10.30
CA ARG A 533 10.01 -11.04 10.29
C ARG A 533 9.23 -9.73 10.25
N ALA A 534 9.61 -8.84 9.33
CA ALA A 534 9.05 -7.51 9.22
C ALA A 534 7.66 -7.54 8.58
N ILE A 535 6.70 -6.92 9.25
CA ILE A 535 5.35 -6.69 8.74
C ILE A 535 4.96 -5.23 8.95
N GLY A 536 3.93 -4.78 8.24
CA GLY A 536 3.38 -3.45 8.41
C GLY A 536 1.85 -3.52 8.49
N ILE A 537 1.32 -3.47 9.70
CA ILE A 537 -0.13 -3.39 9.93
C ILE A 537 -0.50 -1.92 10.07
N GLY A 538 -1.32 -1.43 9.15
CA GLY A 538 -1.81 -0.05 9.16
C GLY A 538 -3.30 0.04 9.48
N ILE A 539 -3.83 1.24 9.26
CA ILE A 539 -5.25 1.54 9.36
C ILE A 539 -5.76 2.07 8.03
N THR A 540 -7.05 1.89 7.77
CA THR A 540 -7.73 2.44 6.60
C THR A 540 -9.13 2.92 6.97
N ASN A 541 -9.77 3.67 6.07
CA ASN A 541 -11.09 4.25 6.29
C ASN A 541 -11.12 5.31 7.41
N TYR A 542 -9.97 5.96 7.63
CA TYR A 542 -9.77 6.87 8.75
C TYR A 542 -10.65 8.12 8.68
N HIS A 543 -10.73 8.79 7.52
CA HIS A 543 -11.55 9.99 7.38
C HIS A 543 -13.06 9.67 7.50
N ASN A 544 -13.52 8.53 6.94
CA ASN A 544 -14.89 8.07 7.13
C ASN A 544 -15.18 7.74 8.59
N TRP A 545 -14.22 7.14 9.31
CA TRP A 545 -14.33 6.86 10.73
C TRP A 545 -14.48 8.17 11.53
N MET A 546 -13.63 9.17 11.30
CA MET A 546 -13.73 10.49 11.94
C MET A 546 -15.07 11.16 11.66
N ALA A 547 -15.48 11.23 10.40
CA ALA A 547 -16.75 11.83 9.99
C ALA A 547 -17.96 11.08 10.61
N SER A 548 -17.88 9.77 10.80
CA SER A 548 -18.93 8.98 11.46
C SER A 548 -19.05 9.28 12.97
N HIS A 549 -17.99 9.85 13.56
CA HIS A 549 -17.98 10.37 14.94
C HIS A 549 -18.31 11.85 15.02
N GLN A 550 -18.72 12.46 13.90
CA GLN A 550 -19.01 13.89 13.82
C GLN A 550 -17.80 14.79 14.14
N ILE A 551 -16.60 14.31 13.84
CA ILE A 551 -15.33 15.02 14.05
C ILE A 551 -14.74 15.38 12.69
N LYS A 552 -14.39 16.64 12.50
CA LYS A 552 -13.61 17.11 11.35
C LYS A 552 -12.11 16.92 11.59
N LEU A 553 -11.37 16.63 10.54
CA LEU A 553 -9.91 16.46 10.65
C LEU A 553 -9.19 17.75 11.07
N SER A 554 -9.76 18.90 10.75
CA SER A 554 -9.22 20.22 11.13
C SER A 554 -9.45 20.56 12.61
N GLU A 555 -10.30 19.84 13.32
CA GLU A 555 -10.66 20.12 14.71
C GLU A 555 -9.64 19.53 15.70
N PRO A 556 -9.38 20.16 16.86
CA PRO A 556 -8.46 19.66 17.88
C PRO A 556 -8.84 18.28 18.43
N GLU A 557 -10.12 17.96 18.50
CA GLU A 557 -10.69 16.68 18.96
C GLU A 557 -10.18 15.51 18.12
N ALA A 558 -9.88 15.75 16.84
CA ALA A 558 -9.31 14.74 15.95
C ALA A 558 -7.97 14.19 16.44
N LEU A 559 -7.15 14.99 17.12
CA LEU A 559 -5.87 14.55 17.68
C LEU A 559 -6.08 13.54 18.81
N GLN A 560 -7.03 13.82 19.72
CA GLN A 560 -7.34 12.89 20.81
C GLN A 560 -7.96 11.59 20.31
N ALA A 561 -8.91 11.69 19.38
CA ALA A 561 -9.55 10.53 18.76
C ALA A 561 -8.51 9.66 18.04
N THR A 562 -7.59 10.30 17.30
CA THR A 562 -6.47 9.61 16.65
C THR A 562 -5.60 8.87 17.65
N HIS A 563 -5.20 9.51 18.74
CA HIS A 563 -4.37 8.89 19.78
C HIS A 563 -5.07 7.64 20.34
N GLN A 564 -6.34 7.76 20.68
CA GLN A 564 -7.11 6.70 21.32
C GLN A 564 -7.29 5.48 20.42
N ILE A 565 -7.60 5.66 19.15
CA ILE A 565 -7.79 4.54 18.23
C ILE A 565 -6.46 3.88 17.86
N MET A 566 -5.39 4.67 17.68
CA MET A 566 -4.06 4.14 17.37
C MET A 566 -3.46 3.37 18.55
N GLU A 567 -3.65 3.85 19.78
CA GLU A 567 -3.28 3.11 20.99
C GLU A 567 -3.99 1.75 21.05
N ASP A 568 -5.31 1.75 20.85
CA ASP A 568 -6.12 0.54 20.92
C ASP A 568 -5.67 -0.50 19.87
N VAL A 569 -5.47 -0.09 18.63
CA VAL A 569 -4.98 -0.98 17.56
C VAL A 569 -3.58 -1.50 17.92
N TYR A 570 -2.67 -0.63 18.32
CA TYR A 570 -1.28 -1.01 18.63
C TYR A 570 -1.21 -1.98 19.81
N TYR A 571 -2.00 -1.78 20.86
CA TYR A 571 -2.05 -2.65 22.03
C TYR A 571 -2.38 -4.11 21.66
N TYR A 572 -3.47 -4.32 20.90
CA TYR A 572 -3.87 -5.67 20.51
C TYR A 572 -2.91 -6.32 19.50
N LEU A 573 -2.29 -5.53 18.63
CA LEU A 573 -1.25 -6.05 17.73
C LEU A 573 -0.02 -6.52 18.53
N VAL A 574 0.47 -5.74 19.50
CA VAL A 574 1.58 -6.14 20.35
C VAL A 574 1.22 -7.39 21.16
N LYS A 575 0.00 -7.45 21.73
CA LYS A 575 -0.49 -8.62 22.46
C LYS A 575 -0.49 -9.88 21.60
N GLY A 576 -0.99 -9.78 20.37
CA GLY A 576 -0.97 -10.88 19.40
C GLY A 576 0.45 -11.29 18.98
N ALA A 577 1.37 -10.34 18.81
CA ALA A 577 2.76 -10.62 18.47
C ALA A 577 3.52 -11.35 19.60
N ILE A 578 3.24 -11.02 20.86
CA ILE A 578 3.75 -11.73 22.03
C ILE A 578 3.17 -13.14 22.10
N GLN A 579 1.88 -13.30 21.85
CA GLN A 579 1.25 -14.63 21.83
C GLN A 579 1.87 -15.54 20.77
N LEU A 580 2.13 -15.02 19.58
CA LEU A 580 2.83 -15.78 18.54
C LEU A 580 4.29 -16.09 18.91
N ALA A 581 4.96 -15.21 19.64
CA ALA A 581 6.31 -15.50 20.15
C ALA A 581 6.32 -16.64 21.18
N LYS A 582 5.28 -16.76 22.03
CA LYS A 582 5.11 -17.91 22.95
C LYS A 582 4.98 -19.23 22.18
N GLU A 583 4.32 -19.24 21.04
CA GLU A 583 4.02 -20.44 20.26
C GLU A 583 5.11 -20.81 19.28
N ARG A 584 5.76 -19.82 18.63
CA ARG A 584 6.66 -20.00 17.50
C ARG A 584 8.07 -19.43 17.70
N GLY A 585 8.34 -18.88 18.88
CA GLY A 585 9.61 -18.20 19.17
C GLY A 585 9.67 -16.76 18.65
N ARG A 586 10.65 -16.02 19.14
CA ARG A 586 10.93 -14.62 18.77
C ARG A 586 11.63 -14.52 17.41
N TYR A 587 11.67 -13.30 16.84
CA TYR A 587 12.51 -13.02 15.68
C TYR A 587 14.00 -13.09 16.02
N ALA A 588 14.88 -13.27 15.01
CA ALA A 588 16.29 -13.60 15.24
C ALA A 588 17.11 -12.49 15.92
N TYR A 589 16.79 -11.21 15.66
CA TYR A 589 17.51 -10.05 16.21
C TYR A 589 16.81 -9.43 17.43
N PHE A 590 16.11 -10.25 18.21
CA PHE A 590 15.38 -9.77 19.40
C PHE A 590 16.33 -9.27 20.50
N GLU A 591 17.44 -9.98 20.72
CA GLU A 591 18.45 -9.61 21.71
C GLU A 591 19.13 -8.29 21.34
N GLY A 592 19.32 -7.40 22.32
CA GLY A 592 19.83 -6.04 22.12
C GLY A 592 18.79 -5.03 21.64
N SER A 593 17.57 -5.44 21.31
CA SER A 593 16.49 -4.56 20.88
C SER A 593 15.81 -3.84 22.05
N ARG A 594 15.07 -2.77 21.75
CA ARG A 594 14.20 -2.11 22.75
C ARG A 594 13.02 -2.99 23.18
N TRP A 595 12.62 -3.94 22.34
CA TRP A 595 11.63 -4.95 22.72
C TRP A 595 12.12 -5.81 23.91
N GLU A 596 13.39 -6.22 23.90
CA GLU A 596 13.98 -6.96 25.02
C GLU A 596 14.01 -6.13 26.31
N GLU A 597 14.24 -4.83 26.21
CA GLU A 597 14.18 -3.91 27.35
C GLU A 597 12.76 -3.73 27.89
N GLY A 598 11.76 -4.18 27.14
CA GLY A 598 10.35 -3.99 27.46
C GLY A 598 9.85 -2.59 27.13
N VAL A 599 10.46 -1.91 26.17
CA VAL A 599 10.06 -0.57 25.72
C VAL A 599 9.05 -0.71 24.59
N PHE A 600 7.98 0.06 24.66
CA PHE A 600 7.00 0.21 23.58
C PHE A 600 7.31 1.43 22.74
N HIS A 601 6.97 1.40 21.46
CA HIS A 601 7.33 2.48 20.55
C HIS A 601 6.79 3.85 20.96
N TRP A 602 5.58 3.89 21.52
CA TRP A 602 4.95 5.14 21.95
C TRP A 602 5.72 5.85 23.07
N GLU A 603 6.43 5.13 23.93
CA GLU A 603 7.24 5.69 25.04
C GLU A 603 8.42 6.52 24.53
N LEU A 604 8.93 6.19 23.34
CA LEU A 604 10.02 6.92 22.72
C LEU A 604 9.66 8.37 22.37
N TYR A 605 8.36 8.66 22.24
CA TYR A 605 7.85 9.97 21.85
C TYR A 605 7.43 10.85 23.03
N GLU A 606 7.24 10.33 24.25
CA GLU A 606 6.68 11.08 25.37
C GLU A 606 7.49 12.32 25.73
N ASP A 607 8.80 12.16 25.99
CA ASP A 607 9.69 13.29 26.28
C ASP A 607 9.84 14.23 25.09
N HIS A 608 9.86 13.70 23.89
CA HIS A 608 9.97 14.48 22.68
C HIS A 608 8.73 15.37 22.52
N PHE A 609 7.55 14.79 22.60
CA PHE A 609 6.30 15.54 22.48
C PHE A 609 6.08 16.55 23.60
N SER A 610 6.49 16.25 24.85
CA SER A 610 6.43 17.21 25.95
C SER A 610 7.25 18.49 25.68
N LYS A 611 8.34 18.38 24.93
CA LYS A 611 9.15 19.54 24.50
C LYS A 611 8.51 20.29 23.34
N VAL A 612 7.96 19.55 22.37
CA VAL A 612 7.29 20.08 21.18
C VAL A 612 6.01 20.83 21.58
N GLU A 613 5.20 20.25 22.46
CA GLU A 613 3.99 20.88 23.01
C GLU A 613 4.25 22.25 23.64
N LYS A 614 5.30 22.32 24.47
CA LYS A 614 5.69 23.60 25.11
C LYS A 614 6.09 24.67 24.10
N ARG A 615 6.66 24.27 22.96
CA ARG A 615 7.14 25.20 21.94
C ARG A 615 6.05 25.61 20.96
N LEU A 616 5.22 24.68 20.53
CA LEU A 616 4.21 24.90 19.48
C LEU A 616 2.82 25.24 20.04
N GLY A 617 2.58 25.00 21.34
CA GLY A 617 1.27 25.22 21.97
C GLY A 617 0.18 24.23 21.49
N VAL A 618 0.58 23.09 20.91
CA VAL A 618 -0.34 22.05 20.45
C VAL A 618 -0.23 20.82 21.35
N LYS A 619 -1.35 20.19 21.68
CA LYS A 619 -1.38 18.96 22.49
C LYS A 619 -1.17 17.73 21.61
N LEU A 620 -0.17 16.90 21.93
CA LEU A 620 0.21 15.67 21.21
C LEU A 620 0.23 14.44 22.13
N ASN A 621 0.45 14.66 23.45
CA ASN A 621 0.38 13.62 24.47
C ASN A 621 -1.01 13.54 25.08
N TYR A 622 -1.59 12.36 25.05
CA TYR A 622 -2.86 12.04 25.68
C TYR A 622 -2.70 10.83 26.59
N PRO A 623 -3.53 10.65 27.62
CA PRO A 623 -3.45 9.52 28.54
C PRO A 623 -3.57 8.16 27.82
N ILE A 624 -2.74 7.23 28.22
CA ILE A 624 -2.78 5.83 27.82
C ILE A 624 -3.91 5.13 28.61
N ARG A 625 -4.66 4.21 27.95
CA ARG A 625 -5.88 3.62 28.49
C ARG A 625 -5.76 2.12 28.80
N HIS A 626 -4.86 1.41 28.11
CA HIS A 626 -4.66 -0.03 28.29
C HIS A 626 -3.64 -0.35 29.39
N ASP A 627 -3.66 -1.57 29.93
CA ASP A 627 -2.67 -2.07 30.89
C ASP A 627 -1.38 -2.49 30.17
N TRP A 628 -0.54 -1.51 29.89
CA TRP A 628 0.76 -1.72 29.26
C TRP A 628 1.78 -2.39 30.19
N GLU A 629 1.60 -2.32 31.52
CA GLU A 629 2.51 -2.95 32.46
C GLU A 629 2.34 -4.47 32.52
N GLU A 630 1.11 -4.96 32.39
CA GLU A 630 0.88 -6.39 32.21
C GLU A 630 1.54 -6.87 30.91
N LEU A 631 1.31 -6.15 29.83
CA LEU A 631 1.87 -6.50 28.51
C LEU A 631 3.42 -6.43 28.51
N ARG A 632 4.02 -5.52 29.26
CA ARG A 632 5.48 -5.41 29.43
C ARG A 632 6.07 -6.64 30.12
N ARG A 633 5.40 -7.17 31.16
CA ARG A 633 5.83 -8.41 31.83
C ARG A 633 5.83 -9.58 30.85
N GLU A 634 4.79 -9.68 30.02
CA GLU A 634 4.67 -10.71 29.01
C GLU A 634 5.74 -10.55 27.91
N LEU A 635 5.98 -9.32 27.45
CA LEU A 635 7.00 -8.99 26.45
C LEU A 635 8.41 -9.37 26.92
N LYS A 636 8.78 -9.01 28.15
CA LYS A 636 10.09 -9.36 28.72
C LYS A 636 10.28 -10.88 28.87
N LYS A 637 9.22 -11.61 29.11
CA LYS A 637 9.28 -13.06 29.31
C LYS A 637 9.35 -13.82 27.98
N TYR A 638 8.56 -13.44 27.01
CA TYR A 638 8.37 -14.21 25.78
C TYR A 638 8.94 -13.54 24.53
N GLY A 639 9.16 -12.23 24.56
CA GLY A 639 9.55 -11.44 23.39
C GLY A 639 8.38 -11.19 22.42
N THR A 640 8.72 -10.76 21.23
CA THR A 640 7.79 -10.57 20.12
C THR A 640 8.21 -11.41 18.90
N ARG A 641 7.20 -11.86 18.11
CA ARG A 641 7.45 -12.63 16.89
C ARG A 641 8.03 -11.79 15.76
N PHE A 642 7.80 -10.48 15.77
CA PHE A 642 8.13 -9.54 14.71
C PHE A 642 9.05 -8.44 15.23
N GLU A 643 10.04 -8.04 14.43
CA GLU A 643 10.88 -6.88 14.75
C GLU A 643 10.13 -5.58 14.46
N PHE A 644 9.43 -5.53 13.31
CA PHE A 644 8.61 -4.40 12.87
C PHE A 644 7.17 -4.87 12.73
N LEU A 645 6.24 -4.08 13.25
CA LEU A 645 4.84 -4.47 13.40
C LEU A 645 3.88 -3.52 12.67
N THR A 646 4.12 -2.22 12.74
CA THR A 646 3.16 -1.19 12.32
C THR A 646 3.70 -0.21 11.30
N SER A 647 2.91 0.02 10.24
CA SER A 647 3.11 1.08 9.22
C SER A 647 1.78 1.42 8.56
N ILE A 648 1.64 2.59 7.97
CA ILE A 648 0.44 2.93 7.21
C ILE A 648 0.79 3.09 5.74
N PRO A 649 0.43 2.10 4.91
CA PRO A 649 0.66 2.15 3.47
C PRO A 649 -0.43 2.92 2.73
N PRO A 650 -0.18 3.34 1.48
CA PRO A 650 -1.22 3.91 0.64
C PRO A 650 -2.21 2.81 0.20
N GLY A 651 -3.48 3.14 0.13
CA GLY A 651 -4.56 2.19 -0.12
C GLY A 651 -5.45 2.52 -1.32
N ALA A 652 -4.97 3.27 -2.32
CA ALA A 652 -5.82 3.82 -3.39
C ALA A 652 -6.78 2.81 -4.04
N THR A 653 -6.26 1.69 -4.56
CA THR A 653 -7.11 0.68 -5.21
C THR A 653 -7.95 -0.13 -4.24
N SER A 654 -7.35 -0.62 -3.16
CA SER A 654 -8.07 -1.48 -2.20
C SER A 654 -9.16 -0.70 -1.46
N SER A 655 -8.93 0.58 -1.18
CA SER A 655 -9.95 1.44 -0.57
C SER A 655 -11.16 1.62 -1.50
N LEU A 656 -10.94 1.86 -2.79
CA LEU A 656 -12.03 1.94 -3.77
C LEU A 656 -12.79 0.61 -3.90
N VAL A 657 -12.06 -0.51 -3.93
CA VAL A 657 -12.67 -1.85 -3.97
C VAL A 657 -13.58 -2.08 -2.77
N LEU A 658 -13.15 -1.68 -1.57
CA LEU A 658 -13.87 -1.94 -0.32
C LEU A 658 -14.81 -0.80 0.10
N ASN A 659 -14.89 0.27 -0.69
CA ASN A 659 -15.64 1.49 -0.36
C ASN A 659 -15.18 2.15 0.94
N PHE A 660 -13.87 2.36 1.06
CA PHE A 660 -13.23 3.05 2.17
C PHE A 660 -12.70 4.42 1.75
N THR A 661 -12.49 5.32 2.71
CA THR A 661 -11.54 6.42 2.49
C THR A 661 -10.13 5.83 2.52
N GLU A 662 -9.25 6.37 1.67
CA GLU A 662 -7.92 5.83 1.46
C GLU A 662 -7.03 6.00 2.71
N GLY A 663 -6.62 4.88 3.32
CA GLY A 663 -5.69 4.89 4.45
C GLY A 663 -6.02 5.96 5.48
N ILE A 664 -5.13 6.93 5.60
CA ILE A 664 -5.23 8.11 6.47
C ILE A 664 -5.60 9.40 5.72
N GLU A 665 -5.79 9.30 4.40
CA GLU A 665 -5.98 10.45 3.55
C GLU A 665 -7.35 11.13 3.74
N PRO A 666 -7.41 12.45 3.72
CA PRO A 666 -8.66 13.18 3.53
C PRO A 666 -9.24 12.88 2.14
N ILE A 667 -10.55 12.94 2.01
CA ILE A 667 -11.18 12.88 0.67
C ILE A 667 -10.73 14.07 -0.16
N ARG A 668 -10.49 13.85 -1.44
CA ARG A 668 -10.16 14.92 -2.39
C ARG A 668 -11.44 15.58 -2.94
N GLU A 669 -12.44 14.73 -3.26
CA GLU A 669 -13.75 15.11 -3.76
C GLU A 669 -14.82 14.21 -3.17
N PHE A 670 -16.08 14.68 -3.14
CA PHE A 670 -17.22 13.86 -2.70
C PHE A 670 -17.57 12.77 -3.72
N LYS A 671 -17.29 13.03 -4.99
CA LYS A 671 -17.48 12.11 -6.11
C LYS A 671 -16.26 12.14 -7.01
N ILE A 672 -15.70 10.97 -7.29
CA ILE A 672 -14.66 10.79 -8.31
C ILE A 672 -15.19 9.85 -9.40
N VAL A 673 -14.75 10.03 -10.64
CA VAL A 673 -15.13 9.15 -11.75
C VAL A 673 -13.86 8.48 -12.28
N LYS A 674 -13.86 7.16 -12.34
CA LYS A 674 -12.80 6.40 -13.02
C LYS A 674 -13.29 5.93 -14.38
N GLU A 675 -12.53 6.23 -15.40
CA GLU A 675 -12.76 5.76 -16.76
C GLU A 675 -12.32 4.30 -16.93
N GLY A 676 -13.04 3.53 -17.70
CA GLY A 676 -12.76 2.12 -17.96
C GLY A 676 -13.81 1.50 -18.88
N THR A 677 -14.08 0.20 -18.70
CA THR A 677 -15.20 -0.47 -19.42
C THR A 677 -16.53 0.23 -19.17
N TYR A 678 -16.68 0.78 -17.99
CA TYR A 678 -17.75 1.70 -17.57
C TYR A 678 -17.12 2.97 -17.04
N ASN A 679 -17.79 4.11 -17.19
CA ASN A 679 -17.48 5.31 -16.44
C ASN A 679 -18.06 5.16 -15.04
N ILE A 680 -17.23 4.81 -14.07
CA ILE A 680 -17.68 4.43 -12.75
C ILE A 680 -17.51 5.59 -11.77
N PRO A 681 -18.63 6.16 -11.30
CA PRO A 681 -18.57 7.12 -10.20
C PRO A 681 -18.41 6.40 -8.86
N PHE A 682 -17.46 6.89 -8.06
CA PHE A 682 -17.26 6.53 -6.66
C PHE A 682 -17.67 7.70 -5.78
N LEU A 683 -18.56 7.47 -4.85
CA LEU A 683 -18.94 8.46 -3.83
C LEU A 683 -18.11 8.25 -2.57
N ALA A 684 -17.83 9.32 -1.83
CA ALA A 684 -17.24 9.20 -0.50
C ALA A 684 -18.11 8.26 0.37
N PRO A 685 -17.51 7.36 1.16
CA PRO A 685 -18.27 6.39 1.95
C PRO A 685 -19.23 7.08 2.93
N ASN A 686 -20.44 6.54 3.08
CA ASN A 686 -21.48 7.09 3.96
C ASN A 686 -21.77 8.58 3.74
N LEU A 687 -21.61 9.08 2.50
CA LEU A 687 -21.68 10.52 2.18
C LEU A 687 -22.97 11.19 2.68
N ALA A 688 -24.12 10.53 2.58
CA ALA A 688 -25.40 11.10 2.98
C ALA A 688 -25.44 11.49 4.47
N GLN A 689 -24.79 10.70 5.35
CA GLN A 689 -24.72 10.94 6.78
C GLN A 689 -23.53 11.81 7.17
N ASN A 690 -22.38 11.59 6.52
CA ASN A 690 -21.09 12.14 6.93
C ASN A 690 -20.71 13.46 6.24
N ARG A 691 -21.51 13.91 5.26
CA ARG A 691 -21.20 15.10 4.45
C ARG A 691 -20.84 16.35 5.29
N PRO A 692 -21.51 16.68 6.41
CA PRO A 692 -21.17 17.86 7.21
C PRO A 692 -19.79 17.79 7.88
N TYR A 693 -19.24 16.59 8.05
CA TYR A 693 -17.99 16.32 8.75
C TYR A 693 -16.83 15.94 7.83
N TYR A 694 -17.12 15.71 6.55
CA TYR A 694 -16.10 15.56 5.54
C TYR A 694 -15.53 16.90 5.12
N GLU A 695 -14.21 16.98 5.16
CA GLU A 695 -13.44 18.11 4.62
C GLU A 695 -12.62 17.61 3.43
N LYS A 696 -12.58 18.39 2.36
CA LYS A 696 -11.69 18.06 1.26
C LYS A 696 -10.24 18.29 1.67
N ALA A 697 -9.32 17.49 1.14
CA ALA A 697 -7.91 17.55 1.45
C ALA A 697 -7.32 18.98 1.34
N TRP A 698 -7.83 19.76 0.40
CA TRP A 698 -7.43 21.15 0.14
C TRP A 698 -7.96 22.18 1.15
N GLU A 699 -8.88 21.79 2.03
CA GLU A 699 -9.52 22.65 3.01
C GLU A 699 -8.86 22.53 4.39
N ILE A 700 -8.09 21.47 4.61
CA ILE A 700 -7.43 21.17 5.89
C ILE A 700 -6.06 21.84 5.92
N PRO A 701 -5.73 22.61 6.98
CA PRO A 701 -4.39 23.18 7.14
C PRO A 701 -3.29 22.10 7.15
N THR A 702 -2.20 22.34 6.43
CA THR A 702 -1.08 21.40 6.35
C THR A 702 -0.49 21.09 7.72
N GLU A 703 -0.39 22.07 8.61
CA GLU A 703 0.07 21.89 9.99
C GLU A 703 -0.81 20.90 10.75
N GLN A 704 -2.14 20.95 10.56
CA GLN A 704 -3.08 20.02 11.21
C GLN A 704 -2.87 18.57 10.71
N LEU A 705 -2.63 18.40 9.41
CA LEU A 705 -2.27 17.07 8.86
C LEU A 705 -0.98 16.53 9.47
N LEU A 706 0.02 17.40 9.70
CA LEU A 706 1.27 17.03 10.37
C LEU A 706 1.06 16.70 11.85
N TYR A 707 0.19 17.43 12.57
CA TYR A 707 -0.13 17.09 13.97
C TYR A 707 -0.83 15.73 14.08
N LEU A 708 -1.80 15.46 13.22
CA LEU A 708 -2.44 14.13 13.14
C LEU A 708 -1.42 13.04 12.80
N ALA A 709 -0.49 13.33 11.88
CA ALA A 709 0.57 12.40 11.51
C ALA A 709 1.55 12.15 12.68
N ALA A 710 1.90 13.17 13.45
CA ALA A 710 2.75 13.03 14.64
C ALA A 710 2.10 12.12 15.69
N VAL A 711 0.82 12.34 15.99
CA VAL A 711 0.06 11.51 16.94
C VAL A 711 0.01 10.05 16.48
N ARG A 712 -0.23 9.79 15.18
CA ARG A 712 -0.17 8.42 14.62
C ARG A 712 1.23 7.83 14.71
N GLN A 713 2.27 8.62 14.39
CA GLN A 713 3.67 8.16 14.36
C GLN A 713 4.13 7.59 15.70
N LYS A 714 3.57 8.05 16.81
CA LYS A 714 3.82 7.52 18.17
C LYS A 714 3.55 6.01 18.26
N PHE A 715 2.58 5.48 17.50
CA PHE A 715 2.18 4.08 17.49
C PHE A 715 2.63 3.30 16.23
N LEU A 716 3.50 3.91 15.43
CA LEU A 716 4.04 3.33 14.20
C LEU A 716 5.54 3.14 14.35
N ASP A 717 5.97 1.91 14.56
CA ASP A 717 7.40 1.58 14.69
C ASP A 717 8.17 1.82 13.38
N GLN A 718 7.49 1.77 12.25
CA GLN A 718 7.99 2.22 10.95
C GLN A 718 7.48 3.64 10.63
N SER A 719 6.80 3.87 9.50
CA SER A 719 6.30 5.19 9.10
C SER A 719 4.90 5.13 8.50
N GLN A 720 4.51 6.18 7.81
CA GLN A 720 3.23 6.33 7.12
C GLN A 720 3.44 7.00 5.76
N SER A 721 2.67 6.60 4.75
CA SER A 721 2.62 7.28 3.46
C SER A 721 1.85 8.57 3.61
N LEU A 722 2.52 9.63 4.04
CA LEU A 722 1.91 10.91 4.37
C LEU A 722 1.94 11.85 3.16
N ASN A 723 0.81 11.99 2.49
CA ASN A 723 0.61 12.99 1.46
C ASN A 723 0.32 14.36 2.07
N LEU A 724 0.79 15.41 1.41
CA LEU A 724 0.50 16.79 1.74
C LEU A 724 -0.30 17.43 0.61
N TYR A 725 -1.13 18.42 0.97
CA TYR A 725 -2.05 19.08 0.04
C TYR A 725 -1.93 20.60 0.18
N GLU A 726 -1.50 21.27 -0.88
CA GLU A 726 -1.37 22.71 -0.92
C GLU A 726 -2.12 23.29 -2.12
N LYS A 727 -3.09 24.21 -1.90
CA LYS A 727 -3.84 24.86 -2.99
C LYS A 727 -2.93 25.59 -3.97
N ASN A 728 -2.01 26.34 -3.43
CA ASN A 728 -0.98 27.08 -4.16
C ASN A 728 0.24 27.12 -3.24
N PRO A 729 1.29 26.36 -3.49
CA PRO A 729 2.53 26.57 -2.74
C PRO A 729 2.99 28.01 -3.01
N GLU A 730 2.80 28.87 -2.01
CA GLU A 730 3.08 30.32 -2.11
C GLU A 730 4.54 30.56 -2.47
N SER A 731 5.43 29.69 -2.04
CA SER A 731 6.85 29.75 -2.35
C SER A 731 7.58 28.47 -1.94
N ALA A 732 8.79 28.25 -2.44
CA ALA A 732 9.69 27.20 -1.95
C ALA A 732 9.91 27.29 -0.43
N PHE A 733 9.71 28.46 0.16
CA PHE A 733 9.83 28.68 1.60
C PHE A 733 8.73 27.96 2.40
N SER A 734 7.47 27.94 1.92
CA SER A 734 6.37 27.23 2.59
C SER A 734 6.67 25.72 2.70
N ILE A 735 7.18 25.13 1.61
CA ILE A 735 7.56 23.71 1.56
C ILE A 735 8.68 23.40 2.55
N ILE A 736 9.69 24.27 2.62
CA ILE A 736 10.81 24.11 3.58
C ILE A 736 10.30 24.21 5.01
N LYS A 737 9.40 25.16 5.31
CA LYS A 737 8.78 25.32 6.64
C LYS A 737 8.02 24.05 7.05
N THR A 738 7.29 23.46 6.11
CA THR A 738 6.56 22.19 6.31
C THR A 738 7.51 21.04 6.63
N ILE A 739 8.64 20.92 5.92
CA ILE A 739 9.67 19.90 6.19
C ILE A 739 10.29 20.09 7.58
N ILE A 740 10.61 21.33 7.96
CA ILE A 740 11.18 21.65 9.29
C ILE A 740 10.18 21.29 10.39
N LEU A 741 8.89 21.62 10.21
CA LEU A 741 7.86 21.24 11.18
C LEU A 741 7.69 19.72 11.27
N ALA A 742 7.70 19.00 10.16
CA ALA A 742 7.63 17.54 10.15
C ALA A 742 8.83 16.91 10.89
N GLU A 743 10.04 17.43 10.68
CA GLU A 743 11.23 16.98 11.42
C GLU A 743 11.08 17.23 12.91
N GLU A 744 10.62 18.41 13.30
CA GLU A 744 10.40 18.82 14.69
C GLU A 744 9.38 17.94 15.39
N LEU A 745 8.29 17.58 14.70
CA LEU A 745 7.22 16.70 15.18
C LEU A 745 7.63 15.21 15.30
N GLY A 746 8.87 14.85 14.94
CA GLY A 746 9.33 13.46 15.01
C GLY A 746 8.77 12.59 13.87
N ILE A 747 8.18 13.19 12.84
CA ILE A 747 7.74 12.48 11.64
C ILE A 747 8.97 11.94 10.92
N LYS A 748 8.88 10.71 10.39
CA LYS A 748 10.03 10.01 9.82
C LYS A 748 10.15 10.22 8.30
N SER A 749 9.02 10.43 7.61
CA SER A 749 9.00 10.62 6.15
C SER A 749 7.78 11.42 5.67
N LEU A 750 7.94 12.07 4.50
CA LEU A 750 6.87 12.71 3.73
C LEU A 750 6.83 12.11 2.33
N TYR A 751 5.64 11.80 1.85
CA TYR A 751 5.39 11.21 0.54
C TYR A 751 5.14 12.30 -0.52
N TYR A 752 4.04 12.27 -1.27
CA TYR A 752 3.76 13.28 -2.30
C TYR A 752 3.38 14.64 -1.71
N LEU A 753 3.64 15.68 -2.53
CA LEU A 753 3.05 17.00 -2.37
C LEU A 753 2.05 17.22 -3.52
N ASN A 754 0.77 17.21 -3.21
CA ASN A 754 -0.30 17.46 -4.17
C ASN A 754 -0.61 18.95 -4.24
N THR A 755 -0.75 19.51 -5.46
CA THR A 755 -1.08 20.92 -5.69
C THR A 755 -2.22 21.05 -6.69
N LEU A 756 -3.15 22.03 -6.48
CA LEU A 756 -4.28 22.24 -7.38
C LEU A 756 -3.91 22.80 -8.76
N LYS A 757 -2.73 23.37 -8.93
CA LYS A 757 -2.29 23.96 -10.21
C LYS A 757 -1.97 22.94 -11.29
N LYS A 758 -1.77 21.67 -10.96
CA LYS A 758 -1.53 20.60 -11.93
C LYS A 758 -2.83 19.81 -12.09
N GLY A 759 -3.52 20.05 -13.20
CA GLY A 759 -4.69 19.27 -13.61
C GLY A 759 -4.41 17.81 -13.95
N GLU A 760 -3.16 17.37 -13.83
CA GLU A 760 -2.72 15.98 -13.86
C GLU A 760 -2.28 15.62 -12.45
N ILE A 761 -3.15 14.96 -11.71
CA ILE A 761 -2.74 14.12 -10.60
C ILE A 761 -1.83 13.07 -11.25
N GLU A 762 -0.50 13.13 -11.01
CA GLU A 762 0.32 11.95 -11.31
C GLU A 762 -0.36 10.78 -10.62
N GLU A 763 -0.78 9.79 -11.42
CA GLU A 763 -1.42 8.59 -10.88
C GLU A 763 -0.55 8.10 -9.74
N GLU A 764 -1.14 8.05 -8.54
CA GLU A 764 -0.46 7.48 -7.39
C GLU A 764 0.08 6.12 -7.81
N CYS A 765 1.30 5.81 -7.36
CA CYS A 765 1.98 4.59 -7.72
C CYS A 765 1.06 3.37 -7.56
N GLU A 766 0.29 3.02 -8.60
CA GLU A 766 -0.53 1.80 -8.60
C GLU A 766 0.33 0.57 -8.32
N GLY A 767 1.64 0.67 -8.60
CA GLY A 767 2.63 -0.34 -8.29
C GLY A 767 2.87 -0.58 -6.80
N CYS A 768 2.47 0.32 -5.92
CA CYS A 768 2.84 0.33 -4.52
C CYS A 768 1.66 0.39 -3.55
N THR A 769 0.44 0.51 -4.06
CA THR A 769 -0.75 0.55 -3.21
C THR A 769 -1.17 -0.85 -2.77
N ILE A 770 -1.67 -0.93 -1.54
CA ILE A 770 -2.30 -2.14 -1.00
C ILE A 770 -3.47 -2.59 -1.89
#